data_e4cbe5466d682ab9da86ec292f3da2e3
#
_entry.id   e4cbe5466d682ab9da86ec292f3da2e3
#
_cell.length_a   1.000
_cell.length_b   1.000
_cell.length_c   1.000
_cell.angle_alpha   90.00
_cell.angle_beta   90.00
_cell.angle_gamma   90.00
#
_symmetry.space_group_name_H-M   'P 1'
#
loop_
_entity.id
_entity.type
_entity.pdbx_description
1 polymer ?
#
loop_
_entity_poly.entity_id
_entity_poly.type
_entity_poly.pdbx_seq_one_letter_code
_entity_poly.pdbx_strand_id
1 'polypeptide(L)'
;MEVLYYFVGFAVVAFAAFIIGKFFTRVGLPYITGYLFTGALVGPFVLDFLPAEAVGQLRFVDQLSLAVIAFVAGSELFVKEIRRRIHSIVYSSLGITVVGLVLGTVAIFGLTAILPFTQGRPLSERFAVALLGGVVLLALSPPSTIAVIKELRAKGPFTRTVLSVTVFMDVLIIVLFAVTTSLASVLLTNADFSALFVAQLALDLSLAVGIGFLVGKLLQLILATKSHALVKTAFILLMGYGVYFLSDQVKTVTPGLVGYEVYIEPLLICLIGGFMVTNFTRHRDEFEALLHHISPMVYVAFFTLTGISLKLDILVQTLPFAVALFLVRMAGIYGGTFIGSRLAGESDTFKRYAWLAFITQAGIALGLAREVSVQFPSLGTAFATLIISVIVLNEIFGPMLLKVALKRAGEAHLPGDLPEREPVRDALILGVEVQSLQLARELQKHDWRVIMADTDADHVRSLAVEDVDERHVPAINRTTLAELITVNTDAVIAMLADDDDNFRACEYALETYNVPRLVVRPNDVANIERFADLGVFVVDPMSAMVGLLEQAVIAPQSAALMLYRDPEQFEIVQRTVTNPDVDGRLIRDLRLPTDVLVLGIKRNGHSILPSGYTHLHVLDDITLVGKPDSLEEATIRLGY
;
A
#
# COMPACT_ATOMS: atom_id res chain seq x y z
N MET A 1 -15.32 34.74 10.52
CA MET A 1 -14.04 35.33 10.07
C MET A 1 -12.84 34.63 10.73
N GLU A 2 -12.90 34.31 12.01
CA GLU A 2 -11.79 33.64 12.74
C GLU A 2 -11.42 32.27 12.16
N VAL A 3 -12.41 31.41 11.84
CA VAL A 3 -12.15 30.10 11.23
C VAL A 3 -11.37 30.23 9.93
N LEU A 4 -11.71 31.20 9.07
CA LEU A 4 -11.01 31.44 7.82
C LEU A 4 -9.57 31.93 8.06
N TYR A 5 -9.36 32.78 9.05
CA TYR A 5 -8.03 33.26 9.43
C TYR A 5 -7.13 32.09 9.88
N TYR A 6 -7.61 31.25 10.80
CA TYR A 6 -6.85 30.07 11.25
C TYR A 6 -6.65 29.04 10.13
N PHE A 7 -7.63 28.89 9.25
CA PHE A 7 -7.50 27.97 8.10
C PHE A 7 -6.42 28.44 7.13
N VAL A 8 -6.36 29.74 6.80
CA VAL A 8 -5.30 30.29 5.92
C VAL A 8 -3.93 30.16 6.59
N GLY A 9 -3.82 30.51 7.88
CA GLY A 9 -2.59 30.33 8.65
C GLY A 9 -2.14 28.87 8.66
N PHE A 10 -3.07 27.95 8.89
CA PHE A 10 -2.81 26.51 8.86
C PHE A 10 -2.37 26.01 7.46
N ALA A 11 -2.99 26.51 6.37
CA ALA A 11 -2.59 26.13 5.02
C ALA A 11 -1.13 26.51 4.70
N VAL A 12 -0.70 27.70 5.18
CA VAL A 12 0.70 28.15 5.05
C VAL A 12 1.64 27.21 5.84
N VAL A 13 1.26 26.87 7.07
CA VAL A 13 2.03 25.95 7.91
C VAL A 13 2.08 24.55 7.32
N ALA A 14 0.97 24.04 6.78
CA ALA A 14 0.92 22.75 6.11
C ALA A 14 1.81 22.70 4.86
N PHE A 15 1.86 23.79 4.09
CA PHE A 15 2.79 23.92 2.96
C PHE A 15 4.26 23.92 3.43
N ALA A 16 4.58 24.64 4.49
CA ALA A 16 5.92 24.60 5.09
C ALA A 16 6.27 23.19 5.59
N ALA A 17 5.33 22.52 6.25
CA ALA A 17 5.46 21.14 6.72
C ALA A 17 5.78 20.17 5.56
N PHE A 18 5.10 20.33 4.42
CA PHE A 18 5.38 19.52 3.23
C PHE A 18 6.84 19.68 2.74
N ILE A 19 7.38 20.89 2.74
CA ILE A 19 8.78 21.17 2.35
C ILE A 19 9.74 20.56 3.39
N ILE A 20 9.49 20.80 4.67
CA ILE A 20 10.31 20.29 5.78
C ILE A 20 10.28 18.75 5.81
N GLY A 21 9.13 18.13 5.55
CA GLY A 21 9.00 16.67 5.43
C GLY A 21 9.96 16.09 4.39
N LYS A 22 10.10 16.74 3.23
CA LYS A 22 11.07 16.33 2.20
C LYS A 22 12.52 16.41 2.69
N PHE A 23 12.84 17.36 3.56
CA PHE A 23 14.18 17.45 4.16
C PHE A 23 14.42 16.27 5.13
N PHE A 24 13.42 15.88 5.93
CA PHE A 24 13.53 14.76 6.86
C PHE A 24 13.81 13.44 6.16
N THR A 25 13.27 13.22 4.95
CA THR A 25 13.58 11.98 4.19
C THR A 25 15.04 11.92 3.73
N ARG A 26 15.68 13.05 3.47
CA ARG A 26 17.13 13.09 3.15
C ARG A 26 18.00 12.64 4.33
N VAL A 27 17.49 12.79 5.55
CA VAL A 27 18.15 12.32 6.80
C VAL A 27 17.74 10.90 7.16
N GLY A 28 16.92 10.24 6.32
CA GLY A 28 16.45 8.86 6.53
C GLY A 28 15.23 8.72 7.41
N LEU A 29 14.59 9.84 7.81
CA LEU A 29 13.35 9.88 8.59
C LEU A 29 12.11 9.95 7.68
N PRO A 30 10.94 9.45 8.10
CA PRO A 30 9.70 9.55 7.33
C PRO A 30 9.21 10.99 7.18
N TYR A 31 8.46 11.28 6.10
CA TYR A 31 7.78 12.58 5.90
C TYR A 31 6.92 12.98 7.10
N ILE A 32 6.20 12.02 7.68
CA ILE A 32 5.27 12.20 8.79
C ILE A 32 5.95 12.82 10.00
N THR A 33 7.16 12.39 10.31
CA THR A 33 7.97 12.94 11.41
C THR A 33 8.25 14.43 11.18
N GLY A 34 8.54 14.83 9.93
CA GLY A 34 8.71 16.23 9.54
C GLY A 34 7.44 17.06 9.69
N TYR A 35 6.28 16.50 9.37
CA TYR A 35 4.98 17.17 9.53
C TYR A 35 4.64 17.41 11.01
N LEU A 36 4.79 16.37 11.83
CA LEU A 36 4.62 16.45 13.28
C LEU A 36 5.55 17.48 13.91
N PHE A 37 6.84 17.43 13.53
CA PHE A 37 7.86 18.37 14.03
C PHE A 37 7.51 19.81 13.67
N THR A 38 7.11 20.06 12.42
CA THR A 38 6.73 21.41 11.97
C THR A 38 5.51 21.90 12.73
N GLY A 39 4.49 21.04 12.92
CA GLY A 39 3.32 21.36 13.71
C GLY A 39 3.66 21.70 15.17
N ALA A 40 4.50 20.90 15.81
CA ALA A 40 4.95 21.15 17.18
C ALA A 40 5.76 22.45 17.30
N LEU A 41 6.57 22.76 16.28
CA LEU A 41 7.38 24.00 16.26
C LEU A 41 6.51 25.26 16.16
N VAL A 42 5.47 25.25 15.29
CA VAL A 42 4.60 26.42 15.08
C VAL A 42 3.42 26.49 16.07
N GLY A 43 3.25 25.44 16.85
CA GLY A 43 2.19 25.33 17.85
C GLY A 43 2.41 26.23 19.07
N PRO A 44 1.46 26.18 20.04
CA PRO A 44 1.37 27.13 21.16
C PRO A 44 2.53 27.03 22.14
N PHE A 45 3.34 25.98 22.11
CA PHE A 45 4.42 25.75 23.07
C PHE A 45 5.80 26.26 22.62
N VAL A 46 5.98 26.58 21.31
CA VAL A 46 7.29 27.00 20.77
C VAL A 46 7.18 28.38 20.13
N LEU A 47 6.55 28.49 18.98
CA LEU A 47 6.44 29.76 18.24
C LEU A 47 5.10 30.48 18.44
N ASP A 48 4.10 29.80 18.95
CA ASP A 48 2.72 30.29 19.16
C ASP A 48 2.10 30.99 17.92
N PHE A 49 2.50 30.54 16.73
CA PHE A 49 1.95 31.06 15.49
C PHE A 49 0.51 30.60 15.27
N LEU A 50 0.18 29.37 15.71
CA LEU A 50 -1.17 28.85 15.78
C LEU A 50 -1.49 28.50 17.25
N PRO A 51 -2.30 29.33 17.91
CA PRO A 51 -2.64 29.13 19.33
C PRO A 51 -3.54 27.90 19.54
N ALA A 52 -3.66 27.46 20.79
CA ALA A 52 -4.45 26.28 21.14
C ALA A 52 -5.92 26.36 20.68
N GLU A 53 -6.49 27.55 20.60
CA GLU A 53 -7.86 27.82 20.12
C GLU A 53 -8.02 27.45 18.63
N ALA A 54 -6.97 27.64 17.82
CA ALA A 54 -6.97 27.28 16.41
C ALA A 54 -7.25 25.79 16.19
N VAL A 55 -6.76 24.92 17.06
CA VAL A 55 -7.00 23.47 16.99
C VAL A 55 -8.48 23.12 17.06
N GLY A 56 -9.21 23.79 17.96
CA GLY A 56 -10.68 23.63 18.09
C GLY A 56 -11.41 24.06 16.82
N GLN A 57 -11.02 25.19 16.23
CA GLN A 57 -11.63 25.74 15.01
C GLN A 57 -11.30 24.89 13.76
N LEU A 58 -10.19 24.14 13.78
CA LEU A 58 -9.73 23.27 12.69
C LEU A 58 -10.14 21.79 12.86
N ARG A 59 -11.03 21.48 13.83
CA ARG A 59 -11.51 20.11 14.09
C ARG A 59 -12.07 19.43 12.83
N PHE A 60 -12.70 20.19 11.92
CA PHE A 60 -13.22 19.65 10.67
C PHE A 60 -12.10 19.08 9.75
N VAL A 61 -10.90 19.66 9.79
CA VAL A 61 -9.73 19.15 9.03
C VAL A 61 -9.29 17.78 9.58
N ASP A 62 -9.31 17.64 10.90
CA ASP A 62 -8.98 16.39 11.58
C ASP A 62 -9.99 15.28 11.21
N GLN A 63 -11.30 15.57 11.32
CA GLN A 63 -12.38 14.65 10.97
C GLN A 63 -12.34 14.22 9.50
N LEU A 64 -12.13 15.19 8.59
CA LEU A 64 -12.00 14.92 7.17
C LEU A 64 -10.80 14.03 6.86
N SER A 65 -9.66 14.33 7.50
CA SER A 65 -8.43 13.56 7.32
C SER A 65 -8.58 12.13 7.81
N LEU A 66 -9.16 11.94 8.99
CA LEU A 66 -9.44 10.61 9.55
C LEU A 66 -10.40 9.79 8.68
N ALA A 67 -11.43 10.42 8.11
CA ALA A 67 -12.35 9.76 7.19
C ALA A 67 -11.63 9.22 5.94
N VAL A 68 -10.78 10.06 5.33
CA VAL A 68 -10.00 9.64 4.15
C VAL A 68 -9.01 8.53 4.51
N ILE A 69 -8.33 8.64 5.65
CA ILE A 69 -7.42 7.59 6.15
C ILE A 69 -8.18 6.26 6.32
N ALA A 70 -9.39 6.29 6.86
CA ALA A 70 -10.22 5.10 7.03
C ALA A 70 -10.72 4.55 5.69
N PHE A 71 -11.09 5.39 4.71
CA PHE A 71 -11.42 4.94 3.35
C PHE A 71 -10.24 4.27 2.67
N VAL A 72 -9.03 4.83 2.82
CA VAL A 72 -7.79 4.22 2.30
C VAL A 72 -7.56 2.85 2.93
N ALA A 73 -7.64 2.74 4.26
CA ALA A 73 -7.49 1.47 4.96
C ALA A 73 -8.51 0.42 4.47
N GLY A 74 -9.78 0.84 4.25
CA GLY A 74 -10.81 -0.03 3.68
C GLY A 74 -10.52 -0.45 2.23
N SER A 75 -9.96 0.45 1.41
CA SER A 75 -9.63 0.16 0.01
C SER A 75 -8.46 -0.80 -0.16
N GLU A 76 -7.55 -0.86 0.79
CA GLU A 76 -6.42 -1.80 0.78
C GLU A 76 -6.83 -3.24 1.14
N LEU A 77 -8.06 -3.44 1.66
CA LEU A 77 -8.59 -4.76 2.05
C LEU A 77 -9.23 -5.49 0.87
N PHE A 78 -8.41 -6.04 -0.02
CA PHE A 78 -8.91 -6.85 -1.13
C PHE A 78 -8.97 -8.33 -0.75
N VAL A 79 -10.19 -8.86 -0.60
CA VAL A 79 -10.44 -10.22 -0.08
C VAL A 79 -9.77 -11.31 -0.93
N LYS A 80 -9.68 -11.16 -2.25
CA LYS A 80 -9.04 -12.16 -3.12
C LYS A 80 -7.55 -12.31 -2.82
N GLU A 81 -6.84 -11.23 -2.50
CA GLU A 81 -5.42 -11.27 -2.13
C GLU A 81 -5.21 -11.80 -0.71
N ILE A 82 -6.06 -11.35 0.24
CA ILE A 82 -6.02 -11.77 1.63
C ILE A 82 -6.27 -13.28 1.76
N ARG A 83 -7.20 -13.83 0.98
CA ARG A 83 -7.63 -15.25 1.06
C ARG A 83 -6.47 -16.22 0.85
N ARG A 84 -5.49 -15.90 0.02
CA ARG A 84 -4.33 -16.76 -0.25
C ARG A 84 -3.41 -16.95 0.95
N ARG A 85 -3.36 -15.96 1.86
CA ARG A 85 -2.47 -15.93 3.05
C ARG A 85 -3.23 -15.79 4.36
N ILE A 86 -4.52 -16.14 4.36
CA ILE A 86 -5.44 -15.89 5.48
C ILE A 86 -4.93 -16.49 6.80
N HIS A 87 -4.33 -17.69 6.77
CA HIS A 87 -3.79 -18.33 7.97
C HIS A 87 -2.65 -17.50 8.59
N SER A 88 -1.69 -17.04 7.77
CA SER A 88 -0.58 -16.21 8.22
C SER A 88 -1.06 -14.88 8.78
N ILE A 89 -2.01 -14.24 8.08
CA ILE A 89 -2.59 -12.95 8.47
C ILE A 89 -3.32 -13.09 9.79
N VAL A 90 -4.25 -14.05 9.90
CA VAL A 90 -5.10 -14.21 11.09
C VAL A 90 -4.28 -14.62 12.30
N TYR A 91 -3.41 -15.63 12.20
CA TYR A 91 -2.64 -16.09 13.35
C TYR A 91 -1.60 -15.06 13.81
N SER A 92 -0.93 -14.35 12.89
CA SER A 92 0.01 -13.28 13.26
C SER A 92 -0.74 -12.11 13.91
N SER A 93 -1.85 -11.67 13.35
CA SER A 93 -2.67 -10.59 13.90
C SER A 93 -3.25 -10.94 15.27
N LEU A 94 -3.80 -12.15 15.44
CA LEU A 94 -4.31 -12.60 16.73
C LEU A 94 -3.18 -12.72 17.77
N GLY A 95 -2.01 -13.24 17.38
CA GLY A 95 -0.86 -13.31 18.25
C GLY A 95 -0.43 -11.93 18.75
N ILE A 96 -0.27 -10.97 17.83
CA ILE A 96 0.08 -9.58 18.17
C ILE A 96 -1.01 -8.96 19.07
N THR A 97 -2.28 -9.15 18.72
CA THR A 97 -3.40 -8.59 19.47
C THR A 97 -3.46 -9.13 20.90
N VAL A 98 -3.45 -10.45 21.08
CA VAL A 98 -3.59 -11.05 22.40
C VAL A 98 -2.41 -10.72 23.29
N VAL A 99 -1.19 -10.96 22.80
CA VAL A 99 0.02 -10.72 23.61
C VAL A 99 0.23 -9.22 23.84
N GLY A 100 0.07 -8.40 22.80
CA GLY A 100 0.25 -6.96 22.90
C GLY A 100 -0.80 -6.28 23.77
N LEU A 101 -2.10 -6.69 23.66
CA LEU A 101 -3.15 -6.18 24.53
C LEU A 101 -2.90 -6.49 26.00
N VAL A 102 -2.58 -7.75 26.30
CA VAL A 102 -2.33 -8.16 27.69
C VAL A 102 -1.13 -7.41 28.26
N LEU A 103 0.00 -7.42 27.57
CA LEU A 103 1.21 -6.74 28.04
C LEU A 103 1.04 -5.23 28.11
N GLY A 104 0.42 -4.61 27.09
CA GLY A 104 0.14 -3.19 27.07
C GLY A 104 -0.81 -2.76 28.19
N THR A 105 -1.91 -3.48 28.37
CA THR A 105 -2.88 -3.21 29.45
C THR A 105 -2.24 -3.37 30.84
N VAL A 106 -1.50 -4.46 31.09
CA VAL A 106 -0.82 -4.69 32.38
C VAL A 106 0.22 -3.61 32.66
N ALA A 107 1.01 -3.23 31.66
CA ALA A 107 2.03 -2.20 31.83
C ALA A 107 1.40 -0.82 32.11
N ILE A 108 0.40 -0.41 31.33
CA ILE A 108 -0.29 0.86 31.56
C ILE A 108 -0.99 0.84 32.92
N PHE A 109 -1.66 -0.27 33.29
CA PHE A 109 -2.29 -0.41 34.60
C PHE A 109 -1.31 -0.21 35.74
N GLY A 110 -0.12 -0.82 35.65
CA GLY A 110 0.97 -0.57 36.61
C GLY A 110 1.40 0.90 36.67
N LEU A 111 1.54 1.53 35.49
CA LEU A 111 1.92 2.95 35.41
C LEU A 111 0.82 3.90 35.93
N THR A 112 -0.45 3.53 35.90
CA THR A 112 -1.54 4.37 36.43
C THR A 112 -1.41 4.69 37.92
N ALA A 113 -0.60 3.92 38.69
CA ALA A 113 -0.29 4.23 40.07
C ALA A 113 0.61 5.45 40.23
N ILE A 114 1.40 5.77 39.23
CA ILE A 114 2.46 6.79 39.25
C ILE A 114 2.09 8.00 38.39
N LEU A 115 1.29 7.78 37.33
CA LEU A 115 0.89 8.84 36.38
C LEU A 115 0.03 9.90 37.08
N PRO A 116 0.37 11.20 36.98
CA PRO A 116 -0.32 12.26 37.71
C PRO A 116 -1.83 12.34 37.43
N PHE A 117 -2.27 12.09 36.19
CA PHE A 117 -3.68 12.20 35.78
C PHE A 117 -4.54 11.00 36.18
N THR A 118 -3.92 9.93 36.71
CA THR A 118 -4.62 8.72 37.19
C THR A 118 -4.47 8.48 38.68
N GLN A 119 -3.64 9.26 39.37
CA GLN A 119 -3.48 9.15 40.82
C GLN A 119 -4.79 9.44 41.54
N GLY A 120 -5.13 8.61 42.53
CA GLY A 120 -6.35 8.75 43.31
C GLY A 120 -7.63 8.27 42.65
N ARG A 121 -7.57 7.79 41.40
CA ARG A 121 -8.75 7.25 40.72
C ARG A 121 -9.05 5.81 41.18
N PRO A 122 -10.35 5.42 41.17
CA PRO A 122 -10.75 4.04 41.46
C PRO A 122 -10.08 3.03 40.55
N LEU A 123 -9.94 1.77 40.99
CA LEU A 123 -9.32 0.69 40.20
C LEU A 123 -10.05 0.45 38.88
N SER A 124 -11.37 0.59 38.83
CA SER A 124 -12.19 0.48 37.61
C SER A 124 -11.80 1.52 36.56
N GLU A 125 -11.64 2.78 36.94
CA GLU A 125 -11.22 3.84 36.05
C GLU A 125 -9.78 3.65 35.56
N ARG A 126 -8.88 3.25 36.46
CA ARG A 126 -7.49 2.94 36.12
C ARG A 126 -7.41 1.77 35.13
N PHE A 127 -8.27 0.76 35.30
CA PHE A 127 -8.35 -0.37 34.37
C PHE A 127 -8.93 0.07 33.00
N ALA A 128 -9.92 0.94 32.98
CA ALA A 128 -10.45 1.52 31.74
C ALA A 128 -9.37 2.27 30.95
N VAL A 129 -8.59 3.12 31.63
CA VAL A 129 -7.45 3.83 31.02
C VAL A 129 -6.43 2.87 30.46
N ALA A 130 -6.10 1.82 31.23
CA ALA A 130 -5.12 0.80 30.81
C ALA A 130 -5.59 0.01 29.59
N LEU A 131 -6.87 -0.33 29.54
CA LEU A 131 -7.45 -1.08 28.44
C LEU A 131 -7.51 -0.25 27.15
N LEU A 132 -7.98 1.01 27.26
CA LEU A 132 -7.98 1.97 26.14
C LEU A 132 -6.58 2.16 25.57
N GLY A 133 -5.61 2.44 26.44
CA GLY A 133 -4.21 2.60 26.02
C GLY A 133 -3.62 1.32 25.45
N GLY A 134 -3.93 0.15 26.04
CA GLY A 134 -3.50 -1.14 25.54
C GLY A 134 -3.96 -1.40 24.11
N VAL A 135 -5.22 -1.09 23.79
CA VAL A 135 -5.75 -1.22 22.42
C VAL A 135 -5.07 -0.24 21.46
N VAL A 136 -4.93 1.03 21.84
CA VAL A 136 -4.28 2.02 20.96
C VAL A 136 -2.81 1.67 20.69
N LEU A 137 -2.12 1.06 21.66
CA LEU A 137 -0.74 0.57 21.47
C LEU A 137 -0.61 -0.58 20.46
N LEU A 138 -1.69 -1.28 20.11
CA LEU A 138 -1.64 -2.35 19.10
C LEU A 138 -1.59 -1.83 17.67
N ALA A 139 -1.99 -0.58 17.44
CA ALA A 139 -2.10 -0.03 16.11
C ALA A 139 -0.78 -0.10 15.34
N LEU A 140 -0.87 -0.47 14.08
CA LEU A 140 0.23 -0.49 13.12
C LEU A 140 0.06 0.66 12.12
N SER A 141 1.00 0.82 11.18
CA SER A 141 0.93 1.91 10.19
C SER A 141 1.10 1.40 8.76
N PRO A 142 0.00 1.14 8.02
CA PRO A 142 0.09 0.81 6.61
C PRO A 142 0.80 1.90 5.78
N PRO A 143 0.50 3.22 5.95
CA PRO A 143 1.19 4.24 5.17
C PRO A 143 2.70 4.26 5.36
N SER A 144 3.19 4.14 6.60
CA SER A 144 4.63 4.08 6.88
C SER A 144 5.25 2.80 6.32
N THR A 145 4.54 1.69 6.40
CA THR A 145 4.97 0.39 5.84
C THR A 145 5.08 0.47 4.33
N ILE A 146 4.05 0.98 3.63
CA ILE A 146 4.04 1.16 2.17
C ILE A 146 5.16 2.10 1.73
N ALA A 147 5.38 3.21 2.45
CA ALA A 147 6.43 4.17 2.11
C ALA A 147 7.82 3.51 2.12
N VAL A 148 8.12 2.71 3.16
CA VAL A 148 9.41 2.00 3.27
C VAL A 148 9.53 0.89 2.21
N ILE A 149 8.45 0.15 1.94
CA ILE A 149 8.42 -0.87 0.88
C ILE A 149 8.72 -0.23 -0.48
N LYS A 150 8.09 0.91 -0.79
CA LYS A 150 8.33 1.66 -2.05
C LYS A 150 9.76 2.21 -2.11
N GLU A 151 10.28 2.76 -1.02
CA GLU A 151 11.65 3.30 -0.93
C GLU A 151 12.70 2.21 -1.21
N LEU A 152 12.51 1.01 -0.65
CA LEU A 152 13.41 -0.12 -0.83
C LEU A 152 13.08 -0.97 -2.07
N ARG A 153 12.04 -0.63 -2.81
CA ARG A 153 11.47 -1.46 -3.90
C ARG A 153 11.28 -2.91 -3.47
N ALA A 154 10.93 -3.10 -2.18
CA ALA A 154 10.83 -4.43 -1.60
C ALA A 154 9.66 -5.20 -2.22
N LYS A 155 9.93 -6.44 -2.64
CA LYS A 155 8.93 -7.35 -3.19
C LYS A 155 9.27 -8.77 -2.79
N GLY A 156 8.25 -9.53 -2.38
CA GLY A 156 8.40 -10.92 -2.00
C GLY A 156 7.31 -11.37 -1.03
N PRO A 157 7.33 -12.66 -0.63
CA PRO A 157 6.33 -13.22 0.27
C PRO A 157 6.34 -12.58 1.66
N PHE A 158 7.52 -12.24 2.19
CA PHE A 158 7.66 -11.55 3.48
C PHE A 158 6.99 -10.18 3.43
N THR A 159 7.31 -9.36 2.42
CA THR A 159 6.77 -8.02 2.21
C THR A 159 5.25 -8.04 2.10
N ARG A 160 4.70 -8.97 1.28
CA ARG A 160 3.24 -9.10 1.10
C ARG A 160 2.55 -9.51 2.40
N THR A 161 3.10 -10.47 3.14
CA THR A 161 2.52 -10.90 4.43
C THR A 161 2.56 -9.76 5.45
N VAL A 162 3.69 -9.05 5.56
CA VAL A 162 3.83 -7.89 6.45
C VAL A 162 2.78 -6.83 6.13
N LEU A 163 2.64 -6.44 4.86
CA LEU A 163 1.65 -5.44 4.45
C LEU A 163 0.22 -5.91 4.76
N SER A 164 -0.12 -7.16 4.41
CA SER A 164 -1.46 -7.71 4.66
C SER A 164 -1.79 -7.79 6.15
N VAL A 165 -0.84 -8.20 7.01
CA VAL A 165 -1.03 -8.19 8.47
C VAL A 165 -1.24 -6.77 8.98
N THR A 166 -0.43 -5.81 8.51
CA THR A 166 -0.54 -4.41 8.93
C THR A 166 -1.91 -3.82 8.62
N VAL A 167 -2.40 -4.04 7.40
CA VAL A 167 -3.73 -3.56 6.97
C VAL A 167 -4.86 -4.28 7.71
N PHE A 168 -4.75 -5.60 7.89
CA PHE A 168 -5.76 -6.37 8.64
C PHE A 168 -5.84 -5.94 10.12
N MET A 169 -4.70 -5.60 10.72
CA MET A 169 -4.63 -5.11 12.10
C MET A 169 -5.39 -3.78 12.27
N ASP A 170 -5.40 -2.89 11.29
CA ASP A 170 -6.16 -1.64 11.37
C ASP A 170 -7.66 -1.89 11.56
N VAL A 171 -8.22 -2.83 10.78
CA VAL A 171 -9.64 -3.23 10.96
C VAL A 171 -9.88 -3.80 12.35
N LEU A 172 -9.02 -4.75 12.75
CA LEU A 172 -9.15 -5.43 14.03
C LEU A 172 -9.09 -4.44 15.20
N ILE A 173 -8.20 -3.46 15.11
CA ILE A 173 -8.02 -2.44 16.15
C ILE A 173 -9.21 -1.49 16.23
N ILE A 174 -9.77 -1.05 15.09
CA ILE A 174 -10.96 -0.19 15.08
C ILE A 174 -12.14 -0.90 15.74
N VAL A 175 -12.37 -2.17 15.39
CA VAL A 175 -13.43 -2.97 16.03
C VAL A 175 -13.16 -3.15 17.53
N LEU A 176 -11.91 -3.50 17.88
CA LEU A 176 -11.52 -3.69 19.28
C LEU A 176 -11.60 -2.39 20.08
N PHE A 177 -11.27 -1.25 19.45
CA PHE A 177 -11.40 0.07 20.06
C PHE A 177 -12.86 0.42 20.35
N ALA A 178 -13.78 0.20 19.42
CA ALA A 178 -15.20 0.44 19.62
C ALA A 178 -15.74 -0.39 20.82
N VAL A 179 -15.38 -1.68 20.90
CA VAL A 179 -15.73 -2.54 22.05
C VAL A 179 -15.13 -2.00 23.35
N THR A 180 -13.86 -1.64 23.31
CA THR A 180 -13.12 -1.17 24.49
C THR A 180 -13.64 0.17 24.99
N THR A 181 -13.95 1.09 24.09
CA THR A 181 -14.51 2.41 24.42
C THR A 181 -15.87 2.27 25.09
N SER A 182 -16.71 1.40 24.59
CA SER A 182 -17.99 1.10 25.21
C SER A 182 -17.83 0.47 26.60
N LEU A 183 -16.87 -0.47 26.76
CA LEU A 183 -16.57 -1.03 28.09
C LEU A 183 -15.99 0.03 29.04
N ALA A 184 -15.11 0.89 28.54
CA ALA A 184 -14.52 1.97 29.32
C ALA A 184 -15.58 2.97 29.79
N SER A 185 -16.60 3.28 28.97
CA SER A 185 -17.69 4.16 29.36
C SER A 185 -18.43 3.61 30.59
N VAL A 186 -18.73 2.31 30.65
CA VAL A 186 -19.35 1.67 31.80
C VAL A 186 -18.45 1.75 33.06
N LEU A 187 -17.15 1.47 32.89
CA LEU A 187 -16.17 1.49 33.99
C LEU A 187 -15.93 2.89 34.55
N LEU A 188 -16.03 3.93 33.71
CA LEU A 188 -15.84 5.34 34.09
C LEU A 188 -17.10 5.99 34.66
N THR A 189 -18.31 5.51 34.32
CA THR A 189 -19.59 6.05 34.80
C THR A 189 -20.18 5.25 35.95
N ASN A 190 -19.51 4.13 36.36
CA ASN A 190 -20.02 3.20 37.37
C ASN A 190 -21.44 2.64 37.05
N ALA A 191 -21.74 2.51 35.76
CA ALA A 191 -22.97 1.88 35.30
C ALA A 191 -22.90 0.36 35.48
N ASP A 192 -24.06 -0.25 35.78
CA ASP A 192 -24.12 -1.71 35.91
C ASP A 192 -23.88 -2.43 34.57
N PHE A 193 -23.03 -3.45 34.61
CA PHE A 193 -22.78 -4.31 33.43
C PHE A 193 -24.02 -5.20 33.21
N SER A 194 -24.87 -4.78 32.27
CA SER A 194 -26.14 -5.47 31.98
C SER A 194 -26.11 -6.16 30.62
N ALA A 195 -26.96 -7.18 30.42
CA ALA A 195 -27.17 -7.80 29.12
C ALA A 195 -27.65 -6.76 28.07
N LEU A 196 -28.33 -5.72 28.52
CA LEU A 196 -28.77 -4.60 27.70
C LEU A 196 -27.57 -3.83 27.11
N PHE A 197 -26.49 -3.63 27.89
CA PHE A 197 -25.26 -3.01 27.41
C PHE A 197 -24.60 -3.79 26.27
N VAL A 198 -24.52 -5.12 26.40
CA VAL A 198 -23.97 -5.98 25.32
C VAL A 198 -24.84 -5.91 24.07
N ALA A 199 -26.17 -5.88 24.24
CA ALA A 199 -27.10 -5.72 23.13
C ALA A 199 -26.96 -4.33 22.45
N GLN A 200 -26.78 -3.26 23.22
CA GLN A 200 -26.51 -1.91 22.70
C GLN A 200 -25.21 -1.86 21.90
N LEU A 201 -24.11 -2.40 22.42
CA LEU A 201 -22.84 -2.50 21.71
C LEU A 201 -22.97 -3.26 20.38
N ALA A 202 -23.67 -4.41 20.40
CA ALA A 202 -23.92 -5.18 19.20
C ALA A 202 -24.78 -4.40 18.18
N LEU A 203 -25.72 -3.61 18.64
CA LEU A 203 -26.53 -2.73 17.82
C LEU A 203 -25.68 -1.63 17.20
N ASP A 204 -24.86 -0.92 17.99
CA ASP A 204 -23.98 0.17 17.52
C ASP A 204 -23.01 -0.32 16.44
N LEU A 205 -22.37 -1.46 16.65
CA LEU A 205 -21.50 -2.09 15.66
C LEU A 205 -22.27 -2.51 14.39
N SER A 206 -23.46 -3.08 14.55
CA SER A 206 -24.32 -3.50 13.42
C SER A 206 -24.78 -2.31 12.60
N LEU A 207 -25.14 -1.20 13.26
CA LEU A 207 -25.50 0.05 12.61
C LEU A 207 -24.31 0.64 11.85
N ALA A 208 -23.11 0.66 12.45
CA ALA A 208 -21.90 1.14 11.79
C ALA A 208 -21.61 0.32 10.52
N VAL A 209 -21.74 -1.02 10.58
CA VAL A 209 -21.59 -1.91 9.41
C VAL A 209 -22.64 -1.59 8.35
N GLY A 210 -23.92 -1.48 8.71
CA GLY A 210 -25.01 -1.18 7.78
C GLY A 210 -24.87 0.17 7.10
N ILE A 211 -24.56 1.22 7.89
CA ILE A 211 -24.32 2.57 7.38
C ILE A 211 -23.06 2.59 6.49
N GLY A 212 -21.99 1.91 6.89
CA GLY A 212 -20.77 1.79 6.08
C GLY A 212 -21.04 1.15 4.71
N PHE A 213 -21.88 0.11 4.68
CA PHE A 213 -22.30 -0.51 3.42
C PHE A 213 -23.13 0.46 2.56
N LEU A 214 -24.02 1.27 3.17
CA LEU A 214 -24.78 2.30 2.48
C LEU A 214 -23.86 3.40 1.92
N VAL A 215 -22.90 3.88 2.70
CA VAL A 215 -21.88 4.84 2.26
C VAL A 215 -21.10 4.29 1.06
N GLY A 216 -20.68 3.02 1.11
CA GLY A 216 -20.03 2.36 -0.04
C GLY A 216 -20.92 2.31 -1.29
N LYS A 217 -22.23 2.08 -1.13
CA LYS A 217 -23.19 2.14 -2.25
C LYS A 217 -23.34 3.55 -2.81
N LEU A 218 -23.38 4.58 -1.97
CA LEU A 218 -23.43 5.97 -2.43
C LEU A 218 -22.14 6.37 -3.16
N LEU A 219 -20.98 5.93 -2.66
CA LEU A 219 -19.70 6.10 -3.35
C LEU A 219 -19.70 5.39 -4.72
N GLN A 220 -20.23 4.16 -4.81
CA GLN A 220 -20.39 3.45 -6.06
C GLN A 220 -21.22 4.24 -7.08
N LEU A 221 -22.31 4.88 -6.64
CA LEU A 221 -23.17 5.66 -7.54
C LEU A 221 -22.43 6.84 -8.16
N ILE A 222 -21.67 7.61 -7.38
CA ILE A 222 -20.89 8.74 -7.90
C ILE A 222 -19.72 8.30 -8.77
N LEU A 223 -19.04 7.20 -8.40
CA LEU A 223 -17.96 6.64 -9.20
C LEU A 223 -18.45 6.14 -10.57
N ALA A 224 -19.67 5.62 -10.65
CA ALA A 224 -20.30 5.19 -11.90
C ALA A 224 -20.67 6.35 -12.85
N THR A 225 -20.65 7.60 -12.37
CA THR A 225 -20.93 8.76 -13.23
C THR A 225 -19.72 9.10 -14.12
N LYS A 226 -19.97 9.75 -15.25
CA LYS A 226 -18.91 10.29 -16.12
C LYS A 226 -18.38 11.66 -15.64
N SER A 227 -18.54 11.97 -14.36
CA SER A 227 -18.10 13.23 -13.77
C SER A 227 -16.57 13.34 -13.73
N HIS A 228 -16.08 14.58 -13.74
CA HIS A 228 -14.64 14.85 -13.60
C HIS A 228 -14.09 14.34 -12.26
N ALA A 229 -12.82 13.92 -12.24
CA ALA A 229 -12.16 13.37 -11.04
C ALA A 229 -12.26 14.28 -9.81
N LEU A 230 -12.17 15.61 -10.00
CA LEU A 230 -12.33 16.59 -8.92
C LEU A 230 -13.71 16.53 -8.25
N VAL A 231 -14.79 16.31 -9.05
CA VAL A 231 -16.17 16.21 -8.50
C VAL A 231 -16.30 14.94 -7.67
N LYS A 232 -15.76 13.82 -8.15
CA LYS A 232 -15.74 12.54 -7.43
C LYS A 232 -14.95 12.65 -6.13
N THR A 233 -13.77 13.27 -6.19
CA THR A 233 -12.94 13.54 -5.01
C THR A 233 -13.66 14.41 -3.98
N ALA A 234 -14.27 15.52 -4.42
CA ALA A 234 -15.06 16.38 -3.54
C ALA A 234 -16.22 15.62 -2.87
N PHE A 235 -16.87 14.73 -3.60
CA PHE A 235 -17.93 13.89 -3.06
C PHE A 235 -17.41 12.88 -2.01
N ILE A 236 -16.25 12.25 -2.25
CA ILE A 236 -15.60 11.36 -1.26
C ILE A 236 -15.31 12.13 0.04
N LEU A 237 -14.75 13.34 -0.08
CA LEU A 237 -14.46 14.20 1.05
C LEU A 237 -15.73 14.61 1.79
N LEU A 238 -16.77 15.01 1.06
CA LEU A 238 -18.07 15.39 1.62
C LEU A 238 -18.73 14.20 2.33
N MET A 239 -18.68 13.01 1.75
CA MET A 239 -19.19 11.79 2.37
C MET A 239 -18.45 11.47 3.67
N GLY A 240 -17.11 11.55 3.66
CA GLY A 240 -16.30 11.32 4.84
C GLY A 240 -16.64 12.30 5.97
N TYR A 241 -16.71 13.60 5.67
CA TYR A 241 -17.12 14.61 6.64
C TYR A 241 -18.58 14.41 7.10
N GLY A 242 -19.48 14.07 6.18
CA GLY A 242 -20.88 13.78 6.45
C GLY A 242 -21.08 12.62 7.43
N VAL A 243 -20.23 11.58 7.36
CA VAL A 243 -20.24 10.47 8.31
C VAL A 243 -19.91 10.95 9.73
N TYR A 244 -18.88 11.78 9.89
CA TYR A 244 -18.53 12.37 11.19
C TYR A 244 -19.64 13.27 11.72
N PHE A 245 -20.17 14.14 10.86
CA PHE A 245 -21.27 15.03 11.22
C PHE A 245 -22.52 14.23 11.65
N LEU A 246 -22.89 13.19 10.90
CA LEU A 246 -24.04 12.33 11.22
C LEU A 246 -23.83 11.59 12.55
N SER A 247 -22.63 11.03 12.78
CA SER A 247 -22.29 10.36 14.04
C SER A 247 -22.43 11.28 15.24
N ASP A 248 -21.96 12.53 15.13
CA ASP A 248 -22.06 13.54 16.19
C ASP A 248 -23.53 13.94 16.45
N GLN A 249 -24.35 14.09 15.39
CA GLN A 249 -25.78 14.36 15.50
C GLN A 249 -26.54 13.19 16.15
N VAL A 250 -26.25 11.96 15.75
CA VAL A 250 -26.87 10.77 16.34
C VAL A 250 -26.56 10.70 17.84
N LYS A 251 -25.31 10.90 18.23
CA LYS A 251 -24.89 10.92 19.63
C LYS A 251 -25.64 11.94 20.46
N THR A 252 -25.88 13.14 19.91
CA THR A 252 -26.55 14.24 20.65
C THR A 252 -28.07 14.10 20.73
N VAL A 253 -28.70 13.48 19.72
CA VAL A 253 -30.17 13.40 19.61
C VAL A 253 -30.74 12.14 20.28
N THR A 254 -30.00 11.01 20.23
CA THR A 254 -30.50 9.71 20.71
C THR A 254 -30.83 9.63 22.19
N PRO A 255 -30.12 10.30 23.12
CA PRO A 255 -30.52 10.29 24.55
C PRO A 255 -31.93 10.78 24.78
N GLY A 256 -32.36 11.79 24.01
CA GLY A 256 -33.72 12.34 24.10
C GLY A 256 -34.82 11.48 23.48
N LEU A 257 -34.47 10.60 22.52
CA LEU A 257 -35.42 9.77 21.77
C LEU A 257 -35.54 8.36 22.33
N VAL A 258 -34.42 7.75 22.70
CA VAL A 258 -34.32 6.30 23.02
C VAL A 258 -33.89 6.07 24.47
N GLY A 259 -33.52 7.14 25.19
CA GLY A 259 -33.10 7.08 26.60
C GLY A 259 -31.65 6.62 26.82
N TYR A 260 -30.87 6.43 25.77
CA TYR A 260 -29.43 6.12 25.82
C TYR A 260 -28.69 6.75 24.63
N GLU A 261 -27.38 6.97 24.80
CA GLU A 261 -26.53 7.46 23.72
C GLU A 261 -26.21 6.29 22.74
N VAL A 262 -26.60 6.45 21.47
CA VAL A 262 -26.15 5.56 20.39
C VAL A 262 -24.85 6.11 19.85
N TYR A 263 -23.78 5.32 19.97
CA TYR A 263 -22.47 5.70 19.47
C TYR A 263 -22.11 4.91 18.21
N ILE A 264 -22.11 5.60 17.07
CA ILE A 264 -21.75 5.01 15.78
C ILE A 264 -20.34 5.45 15.43
N GLU A 265 -19.39 4.50 15.42
CA GLU A 265 -17.97 4.76 15.16
C GLU A 265 -17.72 5.22 13.71
N PRO A 266 -17.37 6.50 13.47
CA PRO A 266 -17.24 7.04 12.10
C PRO A 266 -16.07 6.43 11.32
N LEU A 267 -14.97 6.06 11.98
CA LEU A 267 -13.84 5.39 11.33
C LEU A 267 -14.25 4.02 10.76
N LEU A 268 -15.03 3.26 11.54
CA LEU A 268 -15.53 1.94 11.10
C LEU A 268 -16.47 2.08 9.89
N ILE A 269 -17.35 3.09 9.88
CA ILE A 269 -18.24 3.37 8.75
C ILE A 269 -17.43 3.66 7.48
N CYS A 270 -16.46 4.56 7.55
CA CYS A 270 -15.63 4.93 6.41
C CYS A 270 -14.78 3.74 5.92
N LEU A 271 -14.22 2.95 6.83
CA LEU A 271 -13.46 1.75 6.50
C LEU A 271 -14.32 0.73 5.75
N ILE A 272 -15.53 0.44 6.25
CA ILE A 272 -16.47 -0.49 5.59
C ILE A 272 -16.95 0.07 4.26
N GLY A 273 -17.14 1.40 4.15
CA GLY A 273 -17.45 2.08 2.90
C GLY A 273 -16.39 1.85 1.84
N GLY A 274 -15.11 2.03 2.18
CA GLY A 274 -13.96 1.74 1.32
C GLY A 274 -13.88 0.26 0.94
N PHE A 275 -13.98 -0.64 1.92
CA PHE A 275 -13.99 -2.09 1.72
C PHE A 275 -15.09 -2.54 0.76
N MET A 276 -16.30 -1.96 0.90
CA MET A 276 -17.43 -2.27 0.03
C MET A 276 -17.16 -1.87 -1.42
N VAL A 277 -16.64 -0.67 -1.67
CA VAL A 277 -16.30 -0.22 -3.02
C VAL A 277 -15.25 -1.14 -3.65
N THR A 278 -14.21 -1.50 -2.91
CA THR A 278 -13.10 -2.31 -3.38
C THR A 278 -13.50 -3.75 -3.72
N ASN A 279 -14.35 -4.38 -2.91
CA ASN A 279 -14.65 -5.82 -3.06
C ASN A 279 -15.95 -6.12 -3.81
N PHE A 280 -16.91 -5.19 -3.85
CA PHE A 280 -18.24 -5.43 -4.40
C PHE A 280 -18.62 -4.51 -5.57
N THR A 281 -17.64 -3.72 -6.09
CA THR A 281 -17.89 -2.86 -7.26
C THR A 281 -16.80 -3.03 -8.32
N ARG A 282 -17.08 -2.52 -9.54
CA ARG A 282 -16.11 -2.47 -10.65
C ARG A 282 -15.25 -1.20 -10.63
N HIS A 283 -15.46 -0.32 -9.64
CA HIS A 283 -14.81 1.00 -9.57
C HIS A 283 -13.64 1.02 -8.59
N ARG A 284 -13.09 -0.15 -8.24
CA ARG A 284 -11.95 -0.28 -7.32
C ARG A 284 -10.78 0.59 -7.74
N ASP A 285 -10.29 0.39 -8.96
CA ASP A 285 -9.05 1.03 -9.44
C ASP A 285 -9.20 2.56 -9.50
N GLU A 286 -10.37 3.04 -9.92
CA GLU A 286 -10.68 4.47 -9.94
C GLU A 286 -10.74 5.05 -8.52
N PHE A 287 -11.39 4.34 -7.59
CA PHE A 287 -11.50 4.77 -6.20
C PHE A 287 -10.13 4.83 -5.52
N GLU A 288 -9.33 3.80 -5.70
CA GLU A 288 -7.96 3.71 -5.18
C GLU A 288 -7.09 4.84 -5.75
N ALA A 289 -7.16 5.11 -7.06
CA ALA A 289 -6.44 6.19 -7.71
C ALA A 289 -6.82 7.57 -7.14
N LEU A 290 -8.12 7.84 -6.93
CA LEU A 290 -8.60 9.09 -6.34
C LEU A 290 -8.10 9.26 -4.90
N LEU A 291 -8.18 8.20 -4.08
CA LEU A 291 -7.68 8.23 -2.71
C LEU A 291 -6.16 8.45 -2.66
N HIS A 292 -5.39 7.76 -3.51
CA HIS A 292 -3.94 7.94 -3.58
C HIS A 292 -3.54 9.36 -3.98
N HIS A 293 -4.33 10.01 -4.83
CA HIS A 293 -4.07 11.39 -5.25
C HIS A 293 -4.24 12.40 -4.11
N ILE A 294 -5.26 12.22 -3.26
CA ILE A 294 -5.54 13.15 -2.14
C ILE A 294 -4.78 12.81 -0.85
N SER A 295 -4.39 11.56 -0.65
CA SER A 295 -3.76 11.09 0.59
C SER A 295 -2.54 11.90 1.04
N PRO A 296 -1.61 12.34 0.15
CA PRO A 296 -0.47 13.14 0.57
C PRO A 296 -0.88 14.46 1.24
N MET A 297 -1.87 15.16 0.68
CA MET A 297 -2.38 16.42 1.26
C MET A 297 -3.07 16.17 2.61
N VAL A 298 -3.84 15.09 2.69
CA VAL A 298 -4.53 14.68 3.91
C VAL A 298 -3.52 14.35 5.02
N TYR A 299 -2.45 13.62 4.71
CA TYR A 299 -1.41 13.30 5.69
C TYR A 299 -0.68 14.55 6.17
N VAL A 300 -0.32 15.47 5.27
CA VAL A 300 0.28 16.76 5.65
C VAL A 300 -0.64 17.49 6.63
N ALA A 301 -1.91 17.64 6.28
CA ALA A 301 -2.87 18.36 7.11
C ALA A 301 -3.05 17.69 8.48
N PHE A 302 -3.29 16.38 8.51
CA PHE A 302 -3.54 15.62 9.72
C PHE A 302 -2.34 15.64 10.68
N PHE A 303 -1.15 15.29 10.20
CA PHE A 303 0.03 15.19 11.05
C PHE A 303 0.55 16.56 11.50
N THR A 304 0.41 17.60 10.67
CA THR A 304 0.75 18.97 11.08
C THR A 304 -0.20 19.45 12.17
N LEU A 305 -1.51 19.25 12.02
CA LEU A 305 -2.49 19.62 13.05
C LEU A 305 -2.30 18.83 14.34
N THR A 306 -1.92 17.55 14.22
CA THR A 306 -1.55 16.71 15.36
C THR A 306 -0.33 17.30 16.08
N GLY A 307 0.70 17.69 15.33
CA GLY A 307 1.89 18.34 15.89
C GLY A 307 1.56 19.62 16.67
N ILE A 308 0.69 20.50 16.13
CA ILE A 308 0.23 21.73 16.80
C ILE A 308 -0.46 21.40 18.13
N SER A 309 -1.20 20.30 18.19
CA SER A 309 -1.94 19.88 19.40
C SER A 309 -1.07 19.24 20.47
N LEU A 310 0.22 18.95 20.19
CA LEU A 310 1.12 18.34 21.16
C LEU A 310 1.44 19.30 22.30
N LYS A 311 1.17 18.86 23.53
CA LYS A 311 1.58 19.56 24.76
C LYS A 311 3.01 19.14 25.13
N LEU A 312 3.99 19.97 24.73
CA LEU A 312 5.42 19.64 24.91
C LEU A 312 5.84 19.60 26.36
N ASP A 313 5.21 20.35 27.25
CA ASP A 313 5.40 20.30 28.70
C ASP A 313 5.06 18.90 29.27
N ILE A 314 3.91 18.35 28.86
CA ILE A 314 3.49 17.00 29.24
C ILE A 314 4.37 15.94 28.53
N LEU A 315 4.76 16.19 27.28
CA LEU A 315 5.65 15.31 26.52
C LEU A 315 6.96 15.06 27.27
N VAL A 316 7.61 16.12 27.76
CA VAL A 316 8.87 16.00 28.50
C VAL A 316 8.66 15.22 29.82
N GLN A 317 7.58 15.51 30.55
CA GLN A 317 7.24 14.83 31.79
C GLN A 317 6.89 13.36 31.58
N THR A 318 6.25 13.01 30.45
CA THR A 318 5.80 11.65 30.15
C THR A 318 6.83 10.83 29.40
N LEU A 319 7.93 11.43 28.93
CA LEU A 319 8.95 10.75 28.10
C LEU A 319 9.49 9.45 28.73
N PRO A 320 9.83 9.38 30.04
CA PRO A 320 10.27 8.13 30.66
C PRO A 320 9.21 7.01 30.59
N PHE A 321 7.94 7.37 30.77
CA PHE A 321 6.82 6.44 30.66
C PHE A 321 6.57 6.02 29.21
N ALA A 322 6.71 6.96 28.28
CA ALA A 322 6.60 6.67 26.84
C ALA A 322 7.69 5.69 26.38
N VAL A 323 8.93 5.86 26.85
CA VAL A 323 10.03 4.92 26.54
C VAL A 323 9.74 3.54 27.14
N ALA A 324 9.26 3.47 28.39
CA ALA A 324 8.89 2.19 29.01
C ALA A 324 7.78 1.48 28.22
N LEU A 325 6.72 2.21 27.82
CA LEU A 325 5.62 1.66 27.02
C LEU A 325 6.07 1.27 25.61
N PHE A 326 6.98 2.02 24.99
CA PHE A 326 7.60 1.67 23.72
C PHE A 326 8.31 0.31 23.80
N LEU A 327 9.11 0.08 24.85
CA LEU A 327 9.79 -1.19 25.05
C LEU A 327 8.83 -2.34 25.35
N VAL A 328 7.78 -2.10 26.15
CA VAL A 328 6.71 -3.08 26.39
C VAL A 328 5.98 -3.44 25.08
N ARG A 329 5.67 -2.44 24.27
CA ARG A 329 5.07 -2.65 22.97
C ARG A 329 5.96 -3.49 22.05
N MET A 330 7.25 -3.19 21.99
CA MET A 330 8.21 -4.01 21.23
C MET A 330 8.21 -5.47 21.70
N ALA A 331 8.22 -5.70 23.02
CA ALA A 331 8.15 -7.04 23.59
C ALA A 331 6.84 -7.75 23.26
N GLY A 332 5.72 -7.02 23.30
CA GLY A 332 4.39 -7.54 22.93
C GLY A 332 4.30 -7.94 21.45
N ILE A 333 4.81 -7.08 20.57
CA ILE A 333 4.87 -7.36 19.14
C ILE A 333 5.81 -8.54 18.85
N TYR A 334 6.98 -8.58 19.47
CA TYR A 334 7.91 -9.71 19.33
C TYR A 334 7.26 -11.03 19.74
N GLY A 335 6.72 -11.10 20.97
CA GLY A 335 6.08 -12.32 21.49
C GLY A 335 4.86 -12.73 20.68
N GLY A 336 4.00 -11.75 20.33
CA GLY A 336 2.80 -11.99 19.53
C GLY A 336 3.10 -12.46 18.11
N THR A 337 4.06 -11.82 17.44
CA THR A 337 4.50 -12.23 16.10
C THR A 337 5.15 -13.62 16.13
N PHE A 338 6.00 -13.90 17.13
CA PHE A 338 6.65 -15.20 17.26
C PHE A 338 5.64 -16.32 17.47
N ILE A 339 4.68 -16.15 18.36
CA ILE A 339 3.62 -17.14 18.62
C ILE A 339 2.73 -17.30 17.38
N GLY A 340 2.23 -16.19 16.83
CA GLY A 340 1.34 -16.21 15.67
C GLY A 340 1.97 -16.83 14.44
N SER A 341 3.21 -16.45 14.11
CA SER A 341 3.95 -16.99 12.96
C SER A 341 4.28 -18.48 13.12
N ARG A 342 4.53 -18.93 14.36
CA ARG A 342 4.74 -20.35 14.64
C ARG A 342 3.47 -21.16 14.44
N LEU A 343 2.32 -20.65 14.87
CA LEU A 343 1.02 -21.30 14.68
C LEU A 343 0.59 -21.31 13.20
N ALA A 344 0.97 -20.27 12.46
CA ALA A 344 0.72 -20.16 11.02
C ALA A 344 1.62 -21.08 10.17
N GLY A 345 2.69 -21.65 10.72
CA GLY A 345 3.65 -22.45 9.96
C GLY A 345 4.56 -21.61 9.06
N GLU A 346 4.77 -20.33 9.39
CA GLU A 346 5.58 -19.41 8.59
C GLU A 346 7.06 -19.81 8.52
N SER A 347 7.78 -19.25 7.55
CA SER A 347 9.20 -19.45 7.35
C SER A 347 10.02 -18.98 8.57
N ASP A 348 11.22 -19.56 8.77
CA ASP A 348 12.09 -19.13 9.87
C ASP A 348 12.57 -17.68 9.74
N THR A 349 12.70 -17.20 8.52
CA THR A 349 12.97 -15.78 8.21
C THR A 349 11.85 -14.90 8.74
N PHE A 350 10.59 -15.26 8.48
CA PHE A 350 9.43 -14.51 8.96
C PHE A 350 9.36 -14.54 10.51
N LYS A 351 9.49 -15.70 11.14
CA LYS A 351 9.50 -15.85 12.62
C LYS A 351 10.55 -14.98 13.28
N ARG A 352 11.71 -14.82 12.65
CA ARG A 352 12.86 -14.10 13.21
C ARG A 352 12.80 -12.60 13.02
N TYR A 353 12.29 -12.11 11.88
CA TYR A 353 12.42 -10.71 11.49
C TYR A 353 11.10 -9.95 11.34
N ALA A 354 9.95 -10.62 11.23
CA ALA A 354 8.68 -9.92 10.95
C ALA A 354 8.26 -8.96 12.08
N TRP A 355 8.59 -9.25 13.34
CA TRP A 355 8.29 -8.34 14.45
C TRP A 355 8.90 -6.94 14.28
N LEU A 356 10.10 -6.84 13.67
CA LEU A 356 10.73 -5.56 13.37
C LEU A 356 9.89 -4.73 12.39
N ALA A 357 9.17 -5.39 11.49
CA ALA A 357 8.34 -4.74 10.51
C ALA A 357 7.03 -4.18 11.11
N PHE A 358 6.58 -4.69 12.26
CA PHE A 358 5.34 -4.28 12.92
C PHE A 358 5.53 -3.20 14.00
N ILE A 359 6.72 -2.61 14.12
CA ILE A 359 6.96 -1.53 15.08
C ILE A 359 6.36 -0.20 14.61
N THR A 360 6.24 0.03 13.30
CA THR A 360 5.65 1.27 12.74
C THR A 360 4.26 1.53 13.31
N GLN A 361 4.00 2.75 13.74
CA GLN A 361 2.72 3.18 14.31
C GLN A 361 2.46 4.64 13.95
N ALA A 362 1.29 4.95 13.35
CA ALA A 362 0.90 6.30 12.97
C ALA A 362 -0.61 6.42 12.76
N GLY A 363 -1.06 7.42 12.05
CA GLY A 363 -2.40 7.60 11.50
C GLY A 363 -3.54 7.24 12.44
N ILE A 364 -4.02 6.02 12.32
CA ILE A 364 -5.17 5.52 13.12
C ILE A 364 -4.89 5.61 14.62
N ALA A 365 -3.69 5.23 15.09
CA ALA A 365 -3.34 5.32 16.51
C ALA A 365 -3.46 6.74 17.08
N LEU A 366 -3.03 7.74 16.31
CA LEU A 366 -3.15 9.15 16.69
C LEU A 366 -4.62 9.59 16.74
N GLY A 367 -5.41 9.16 15.77
CA GLY A 367 -6.85 9.39 15.74
C GLY A 367 -7.54 8.81 16.96
N LEU A 368 -7.27 7.54 17.26
CA LEU A 368 -7.84 6.86 18.42
C LEU A 368 -7.43 7.50 19.76
N ALA A 369 -6.15 7.90 19.89
CA ALA A 369 -5.69 8.59 21.11
C ALA A 369 -6.40 9.93 21.33
N ARG A 370 -6.67 10.68 20.26
CA ARG A 370 -7.46 11.91 20.31
C ARG A 370 -8.92 11.64 20.59
N GLU A 371 -9.50 10.62 19.97
CA GLU A 371 -10.90 10.25 20.19
C GLU A 371 -11.15 9.91 21.67
N VAL A 372 -10.24 9.19 22.32
CA VAL A 372 -10.31 8.96 23.77
C VAL A 372 -10.36 10.28 24.56
N SER A 373 -9.56 11.27 24.18
CA SER A 373 -9.57 12.57 24.91
C SER A 373 -10.83 13.39 24.66
N VAL A 374 -11.49 13.19 23.53
CA VAL A 374 -12.77 13.82 23.19
C VAL A 374 -13.93 13.13 23.92
N GLN A 375 -13.97 11.79 23.89
CA GLN A 375 -15.04 11.00 24.50
C GLN A 375 -14.96 11.01 26.03
N PHE A 376 -13.75 11.02 26.58
CA PHE A 376 -13.51 11.02 28.02
C PHE A 376 -12.73 12.27 28.47
N PRO A 377 -13.38 13.43 28.54
CA PRO A 377 -12.71 14.68 28.95
C PRO A 377 -12.06 14.60 30.34
N SER A 378 -12.54 13.70 31.19
CA SER A 378 -11.98 13.45 32.53
C SER A 378 -10.55 12.87 32.48
N LEU A 379 -10.18 12.17 31.42
CA LEU A 379 -8.82 11.69 31.17
C LEU A 379 -7.95 12.79 30.56
N GLY A 380 -8.59 13.74 29.90
CA GLY A 380 -7.98 14.93 29.36
C GLY A 380 -6.95 14.67 28.27
N THR A 381 -6.24 15.73 27.93
CA THR A 381 -5.17 15.69 26.94
C THR A 381 -3.91 14.95 27.42
N ALA A 382 -3.79 14.67 28.72
CA ALA A 382 -2.62 13.99 29.30
C ALA A 382 -2.52 12.53 28.81
N PHE A 383 -3.66 11.82 28.74
CA PHE A 383 -3.70 10.48 28.13
C PHE A 383 -3.24 10.51 26.67
N ALA A 384 -3.84 11.38 25.86
CA ALA A 384 -3.49 11.50 24.45
C ALA A 384 -2.00 11.84 24.28
N THR A 385 -1.47 12.78 25.08
CA THR A 385 -0.07 13.18 25.00
C THR A 385 0.88 12.01 25.32
N LEU A 386 0.58 11.22 26.37
CA LEU A 386 1.37 10.02 26.69
C LEU A 386 1.39 9.04 25.53
N ILE A 387 0.22 8.71 24.97
CA ILE A 387 0.11 7.77 23.85
C ILE A 387 0.80 8.33 22.59
N ILE A 388 0.60 9.61 22.28
CA ILE A 388 1.24 10.27 21.14
C ILE A 388 2.77 10.25 21.31
N SER A 389 3.29 10.42 22.54
CA SER A 389 4.73 10.29 22.82
C SER A 389 5.28 8.92 22.44
N VAL A 390 4.53 7.85 22.72
CA VAL A 390 4.89 6.49 22.29
C VAL A 390 4.84 6.36 20.78
N ILE A 391 3.81 6.93 20.14
CA ILE A 391 3.66 6.90 18.68
C ILE A 391 4.84 7.60 17.99
N VAL A 392 5.29 8.75 18.50
CA VAL A 392 6.47 9.47 17.97
C VAL A 392 7.72 8.60 18.01
N LEU A 393 7.94 7.88 19.12
CA LEU A 393 9.06 6.92 19.20
C LEU A 393 8.94 5.81 18.16
N ASN A 394 7.74 5.26 17.97
CA ASN A 394 7.49 4.24 16.95
C ASN A 394 7.67 4.78 15.52
N GLU A 395 7.32 6.03 15.26
CA GLU A 395 7.52 6.69 13.97
C GLU A 395 9.00 6.92 13.65
N ILE A 396 9.83 7.16 14.65
CA ILE A 396 11.27 7.33 14.47
C ILE A 396 11.94 5.98 14.25
N PHE A 397 11.70 5.01 15.13
CA PHE A 397 12.40 3.72 15.11
C PHE A 397 11.76 2.69 14.17
N GLY A 398 10.43 2.71 14.01
CA GLY A 398 9.70 1.71 13.25
C GLY A 398 10.15 1.57 11.80
N PRO A 399 10.21 2.64 10.99
CA PRO A 399 10.66 2.56 9.61
C PRO A 399 12.11 2.07 9.46
N MET A 400 12.99 2.44 10.40
CA MET A 400 14.38 1.94 10.42
C MET A 400 14.42 0.43 10.66
N LEU A 401 13.62 -0.06 11.61
CA LEU A 401 13.52 -1.48 11.93
C LEU A 401 12.88 -2.27 10.80
N LEU A 402 11.86 -1.72 10.15
CA LEU A 402 11.26 -2.31 8.95
C LEU A 402 12.28 -2.41 7.79
N LYS A 403 13.11 -1.37 7.55
CA LYS A 403 14.20 -1.44 6.58
C LYS A 403 15.16 -2.59 6.88
N VAL A 404 15.51 -2.77 8.16
CA VAL A 404 16.35 -3.89 8.59
C VAL A 404 15.66 -5.23 8.35
N ALA A 405 14.36 -5.35 8.66
CA ALA A 405 13.58 -6.56 8.42
C ALA A 405 13.57 -6.96 6.94
N LEU A 406 13.23 -6.02 6.04
CA LEU A 406 13.18 -6.25 4.60
C LEU A 406 14.54 -6.62 4.01
N LYS A 407 15.62 -5.96 4.45
CA LYS A 407 16.99 -6.32 4.06
C LYS A 407 17.39 -7.71 4.54
N ARG A 408 17.05 -8.08 5.78
CA ARG A 408 17.36 -9.40 6.35
C ARG A 408 16.49 -10.51 5.75
N ALA A 409 15.31 -10.17 5.26
CA ALA A 409 14.47 -11.08 4.49
C ALA A 409 14.97 -11.30 3.06
N GLY A 410 15.94 -10.49 2.57
CA GLY A 410 16.47 -10.57 1.22
C GLY A 410 15.52 -9.99 0.16
N GLU A 411 14.51 -9.22 0.57
CA GLU A 411 13.48 -8.68 -0.34
C GLU A 411 13.65 -7.18 -0.63
N ALA A 412 14.68 -6.54 -0.09
CA ALA A 412 15.00 -5.13 -0.33
C ALA A 412 15.94 -4.99 -1.54
N HIS A 413 15.57 -4.13 -2.50
CA HIS A 413 16.34 -3.87 -3.72
C HIS A 413 16.72 -2.37 -3.75
N LEU A 414 17.87 -2.04 -3.18
CA LEU A 414 18.37 -0.65 -3.18
C LEU A 414 18.93 -0.28 -4.57
N PRO A 415 18.79 0.97 -5.01
CA PRO A 415 19.34 1.43 -6.31
C PRO A 415 20.86 1.30 -6.44
N GLY A 416 21.60 1.03 -5.37
CA GLY A 416 23.05 0.82 -5.36
C GLY A 416 23.49 -0.63 -5.21
N ASP A 417 22.56 -1.56 -4.92
CA ASP A 417 22.85 -3.00 -4.80
C ASP A 417 22.56 -3.77 -6.10
N LEU A 418 22.09 -3.07 -7.14
CA LEU A 418 22.15 -3.64 -8.48
C LEU A 418 23.63 -3.61 -8.89
N PRO A 419 24.29 -4.75 -9.15
CA PRO A 419 25.53 -4.71 -9.91
C PRO A 419 25.27 -3.82 -11.11
N GLU A 420 26.25 -2.99 -11.50
CA GLU A 420 26.19 -2.23 -12.73
C GLU A 420 25.58 -3.16 -13.77
N ARG A 421 24.35 -2.84 -14.23
CA ARG A 421 23.69 -3.67 -15.22
C ARG A 421 24.65 -3.71 -16.38
N GLU A 422 25.21 -4.88 -16.62
CA GLU A 422 25.89 -5.11 -17.87
C GLU A 422 24.93 -4.66 -18.97
N PRO A 423 25.41 -3.99 -20.02
CA PRO A 423 24.55 -3.51 -21.10
C PRO A 423 23.79 -4.66 -21.79
N VAL A 424 24.15 -5.90 -21.51
CA VAL A 424 23.55 -7.13 -22.03
C VAL A 424 22.40 -7.58 -21.10
N ARG A 425 21.23 -7.80 -21.67
CA ARG A 425 20.04 -8.31 -20.96
C ARG A 425 20.06 -9.83 -20.93
N ASP A 426 19.73 -10.42 -19.80
CA ASP A 426 19.69 -11.88 -19.60
C ASP A 426 18.27 -12.43 -19.68
N ALA A 427 18.06 -13.46 -20.50
CA ALA A 427 16.80 -14.19 -20.60
C ALA A 427 17.00 -15.68 -20.34
N LEU A 428 16.13 -16.27 -19.53
CA LEU A 428 16.00 -17.71 -19.35
C LEU A 428 14.75 -18.20 -20.08
N ILE A 429 14.91 -19.13 -21.00
CA ILE A 429 13.82 -19.84 -21.67
C ILE A 429 13.77 -21.27 -21.13
N LEU A 430 12.64 -21.65 -20.55
CA LEU A 430 12.38 -23.00 -20.08
C LEU A 430 11.53 -23.74 -21.11
N GLY A 431 12.02 -24.86 -21.57
CA GLY A 431 11.46 -25.63 -22.69
C GLY A 431 12.29 -25.48 -23.97
N VAL A 432 12.90 -26.60 -24.44
CA VAL A 432 13.73 -26.63 -25.64
C VAL A 432 12.92 -27.24 -26.79
N GLU A 433 12.37 -26.37 -27.61
CA GLU A 433 11.56 -26.68 -28.80
C GLU A 433 11.98 -25.79 -29.97
N VAL A 434 11.51 -26.10 -31.18
CA VAL A 434 11.79 -25.29 -32.38
C VAL A 434 11.34 -23.82 -32.18
N GLN A 435 10.20 -23.59 -31.51
CA GLN A 435 9.66 -22.25 -31.28
C GLN A 435 10.52 -21.47 -30.27
N SER A 436 10.95 -22.11 -29.17
CA SER A 436 11.79 -21.48 -28.17
C SER A 436 13.20 -21.19 -28.69
N LEU A 437 13.76 -22.06 -29.55
CA LEU A 437 15.02 -21.83 -30.25
C LEU A 437 14.93 -20.61 -31.18
N GLN A 438 13.86 -20.52 -31.96
CA GLN A 438 13.65 -19.34 -32.81
C GLN A 438 13.51 -18.04 -31.98
N LEU A 439 12.80 -18.10 -30.85
CA LEU A 439 12.69 -16.97 -29.93
C LEU A 439 14.06 -16.59 -29.34
N ALA A 440 14.89 -17.58 -28.97
CA ALA A 440 16.23 -17.35 -28.47
C ALA A 440 17.08 -16.56 -29.46
N ARG A 441 17.05 -16.97 -30.73
CA ARG A 441 17.77 -16.30 -31.83
C ARG A 441 17.29 -14.89 -32.08
N GLU A 442 15.97 -14.66 -32.01
CA GLU A 442 15.43 -13.31 -32.17
C GLU A 442 15.83 -12.41 -30.99
N LEU A 443 15.84 -12.91 -29.75
CA LEU A 443 16.31 -12.15 -28.59
C LEU A 443 17.82 -11.85 -28.70
N GLN A 444 18.65 -12.77 -29.18
CA GLN A 444 20.09 -12.57 -29.39
C GLN A 444 20.37 -11.46 -30.41
N LYS A 445 19.56 -11.31 -31.47
CA LYS A 445 19.68 -10.19 -32.44
C LYS A 445 19.45 -8.82 -31.76
N HIS A 446 18.77 -8.80 -30.63
CA HIS A 446 18.50 -7.60 -29.83
C HIS A 446 19.43 -7.49 -28.61
N ASP A 447 20.63 -8.07 -28.68
CA ASP A 447 21.67 -8.05 -27.64
C ASP A 447 21.24 -8.68 -26.30
N TRP A 448 20.37 -9.72 -26.35
CA TRP A 448 20.06 -10.52 -25.18
C TRP A 448 20.97 -11.72 -25.08
N ARG A 449 21.50 -11.98 -23.90
CA ARG A 449 22.15 -13.27 -23.59
C ARG A 449 21.04 -14.25 -23.17
N VAL A 450 20.92 -15.36 -23.90
CA VAL A 450 19.83 -16.32 -23.69
C VAL A 450 20.41 -17.65 -23.20
N ILE A 451 19.82 -18.16 -22.12
CA ILE A 451 20.03 -19.53 -21.63
C ILE A 451 18.72 -20.27 -21.85
N MET A 452 18.80 -21.45 -22.42
CA MET A 452 17.66 -22.36 -22.57
C MET A 452 17.85 -23.56 -21.64
N ALA A 453 16.77 -24.04 -21.02
CA ALA A 453 16.81 -25.23 -20.16
C ALA A 453 15.56 -26.09 -20.34
N ASP A 454 15.72 -27.41 -20.30
CA ASP A 454 14.60 -28.35 -20.35
C ASP A 454 14.82 -29.52 -19.38
N THR A 455 13.72 -30.12 -18.96
CA THR A 455 13.71 -31.34 -18.14
C THR A 455 13.85 -32.60 -18.98
N ASP A 456 13.64 -32.52 -20.30
CA ASP A 456 13.81 -33.62 -21.25
C ASP A 456 15.20 -33.54 -21.90
N ALA A 457 16.04 -34.55 -21.59
CA ALA A 457 17.40 -34.67 -22.15
C ALA A 457 17.41 -34.93 -23.66
N ASP A 458 16.37 -35.54 -24.22
CA ASP A 458 16.28 -35.83 -25.64
C ASP A 458 15.91 -34.57 -26.44
N HIS A 459 15.11 -33.67 -25.88
CA HIS A 459 14.87 -32.34 -26.45
C HIS A 459 16.17 -31.54 -26.56
N VAL A 460 16.93 -31.45 -25.46
CA VAL A 460 18.21 -30.73 -25.43
C VAL A 460 19.23 -31.29 -26.42
N ARG A 461 19.30 -32.64 -26.58
CA ARG A 461 20.23 -33.27 -27.51
C ARG A 461 19.82 -33.13 -28.97
N SER A 462 18.52 -33.18 -29.26
CA SER A 462 18.00 -33.19 -30.64
C SER A 462 18.06 -31.81 -31.31
N LEU A 463 18.05 -30.74 -30.54
CA LEU A 463 18.04 -29.35 -30.99
C LEU A 463 19.35 -28.62 -30.70
N ALA A 464 20.39 -29.33 -30.15
CA ALA A 464 21.67 -28.72 -29.77
C ALA A 464 22.27 -27.89 -30.90
N VAL A 465 22.46 -26.59 -30.66
CA VAL A 465 23.00 -25.62 -31.62
C VAL A 465 24.18 -24.91 -30.98
N GLU A 466 25.23 -24.66 -31.74
CA GLU A 466 26.45 -24.01 -31.23
C GLU A 466 26.23 -22.57 -30.74
N ASP A 467 25.12 -21.92 -31.12
CA ASP A 467 24.88 -20.49 -30.89
C ASP A 467 24.09 -20.18 -29.60
N VAL A 468 23.55 -21.19 -28.90
CA VAL A 468 22.70 -20.98 -27.71
C VAL A 468 23.16 -21.83 -26.54
N ASP A 469 23.21 -21.29 -25.33
CA ASP A 469 23.55 -22.03 -24.11
C ASP A 469 22.34 -22.90 -23.69
N GLU A 470 22.38 -24.18 -24.01
CA GLU A 470 21.32 -25.13 -23.69
C GLU A 470 21.74 -26.04 -22.54
N ARG A 471 20.84 -26.19 -21.56
CA ARG A 471 21.11 -26.94 -20.34
C ARG A 471 20.00 -27.94 -20.05
N HIS A 472 20.38 -29.18 -19.79
CA HIS A 472 19.47 -30.17 -19.23
C HIS A 472 19.39 -30.01 -17.72
N VAL A 473 18.18 -29.98 -17.16
CA VAL A 473 17.91 -29.93 -15.72
C VAL A 473 17.03 -31.11 -15.30
N PRO A 474 17.36 -31.84 -14.23
CA PRO A 474 16.65 -33.07 -13.88
C PRO A 474 15.19 -32.85 -13.44
N ALA A 475 14.86 -31.67 -12.97
CA ALA A 475 13.50 -31.27 -12.55
C ALA A 475 13.44 -29.76 -12.30
N ILE A 476 12.24 -29.18 -12.38
CA ILE A 476 11.98 -27.78 -12.01
C ILE A 476 11.72 -27.69 -10.49
N ASN A 477 12.78 -27.38 -9.76
CA ASN A 477 12.73 -27.17 -8.31
C ASN A 477 13.60 -25.96 -7.91
N ARG A 478 13.53 -25.56 -6.62
CA ARG A 478 14.26 -24.39 -6.13
C ARG A 478 15.77 -24.47 -6.32
N THR A 479 16.36 -25.65 -6.24
CA THR A 479 17.81 -25.84 -6.39
C THR A 479 18.25 -25.63 -7.82
N THR A 480 17.56 -26.27 -8.77
CA THR A 480 17.87 -26.13 -10.21
C THR A 480 17.56 -24.73 -10.73
N LEU A 481 16.46 -24.12 -10.27
CA LEU A 481 16.13 -22.75 -10.67
C LEU A 481 17.12 -21.72 -10.08
N ALA A 482 17.69 -21.97 -8.90
CA ALA A 482 18.71 -21.11 -8.31
C ALA A 482 20.04 -21.12 -9.09
N GLU A 483 20.32 -22.19 -9.84
CA GLU A 483 21.48 -22.28 -10.72
C GLU A 483 21.26 -21.59 -12.08
N LEU A 484 19.99 -21.47 -12.51
CA LEU A 484 19.61 -20.90 -13.81
C LEU A 484 19.24 -19.41 -13.71
N ILE A 485 18.55 -19.03 -12.64
CA ILE A 485 18.06 -17.66 -12.43
C ILE A 485 19.01 -16.92 -11.50
N THR A 486 19.51 -15.80 -11.98
CA THR A 486 20.40 -14.92 -11.21
C THR A 486 19.72 -13.57 -10.94
N VAL A 487 20.36 -12.74 -10.13
CA VAL A 487 19.91 -11.34 -9.90
C VAL A 487 19.94 -10.49 -11.17
N ASN A 488 20.68 -10.91 -12.19
CA ASN A 488 20.80 -10.25 -13.50
C ASN A 488 19.78 -10.74 -14.52
N THR A 489 18.99 -11.78 -14.22
CA THR A 489 17.98 -12.30 -15.14
C THR A 489 16.86 -11.28 -15.33
N ASP A 490 16.73 -10.73 -16.53
CA ASP A 490 15.73 -9.71 -16.89
C ASP A 490 14.39 -10.31 -17.35
N ALA A 491 14.43 -11.53 -17.88
CA ALA A 491 13.23 -12.23 -18.35
C ALA A 491 13.29 -13.74 -18.09
N VAL A 492 12.14 -14.32 -17.73
CA VAL A 492 11.91 -15.77 -17.73
C VAL A 492 10.72 -16.07 -18.61
N ILE A 493 10.95 -16.96 -19.59
CA ILE A 493 9.93 -17.42 -20.54
C ILE A 493 9.71 -18.91 -20.29
N ALA A 494 8.54 -19.26 -19.75
CA ALA A 494 8.17 -20.64 -19.41
C ALA A 494 7.34 -21.27 -20.53
N MET A 495 7.92 -22.28 -21.17
CA MET A 495 7.35 -23.01 -22.33
C MET A 495 7.50 -24.52 -22.20
N LEU A 496 7.69 -25.06 -20.97
CA LEU A 496 7.76 -26.49 -20.72
C LEU A 496 6.43 -27.19 -21.04
N ALA A 497 6.49 -28.49 -21.27
CA ALA A 497 5.32 -29.33 -21.56
C ALA A 497 4.35 -29.45 -20.37
N ASP A 498 4.84 -29.28 -19.14
CA ASP A 498 4.03 -29.32 -17.91
C ASP A 498 3.75 -27.92 -17.38
N ASP A 499 2.46 -27.56 -17.26
CA ASP A 499 2.04 -26.25 -16.77
C ASP A 499 2.29 -26.07 -15.27
N ASP A 500 2.36 -27.13 -14.48
CA ASP A 500 2.75 -27.02 -13.07
C ASP A 500 4.23 -26.70 -12.90
N ASP A 501 5.09 -27.19 -13.79
CA ASP A 501 6.49 -26.82 -13.86
C ASP A 501 6.65 -25.36 -14.33
N ASN A 502 5.92 -24.95 -15.35
CA ASN A 502 5.86 -23.58 -15.80
C ASN A 502 5.44 -22.64 -14.67
N PHE A 503 4.41 -23.02 -13.92
CA PHE A 503 3.92 -22.22 -12.79
C PHE A 503 4.96 -22.10 -11.67
N ARG A 504 5.58 -23.23 -11.28
CA ARG A 504 6.64 -23.24 -10.25
C ARG A 504 7.82 -22.37 -10.63
N ALA A 505 8.23 -22.41 -11.90
CA ALA A 505 9.32 -21.59 -12.40
C ALA A 505 8.99 -20.10 -12.36
N CYS A 506 7.81 -19.70 -12.83
CA CYS A 506 7.34 -18.31 -12.79
C CYS A 506 7.17 -17.81 -11.35
N GLU A 507 6.58 -18.61 -10.47
CA GLU A 507 6.42 -18.29 -9.05
C GLU A 507 7.78 -18.07 -8.38
N TYR A 508 8.73 -18.99 -8.60
CA TYR A 508 10.07 -18.88 -8.04
C TYR A 508 10.84 -17.66 -8.57
N ALA A 509 10.79 -17.42 -9.87
CA ALA A 509 11.42 -16.27 -10.50
C ALA A 509 10.86 -14.95 -9.97
N LEU A 510 9.54 -14.91 -9.76
CA LEU A 510 8.86 -13.74 -9.17
C LEU A 510 9.19 -13.56 -7.70
N GLU A 511 9.03 -14.63 -6.91
CA GLU A 511 9.13 -14.55 -5.45
C GLU A 511 10.57 -14.41 -4.94
N THR A 512 11.54 -15.01 -5.61
CA THR A 512 12.92 -15.07 -5.14
C THR A 512 13.80 -13.98 -5.75
N TYR A 513 13.68 -13.74 -7.06
CA TYR A 513 14.54 -12.79 -7.79
C TYR A 513 13.80 -11.57 -8.32
N ASN A 514 12.46 -11.54 -8.19
CA ASN A 514 11.62 -10.48 -8.72
C ASN A 514 11.94 -10.12 -10.17
N VAL A 515 12.07 -11.17 -11.00
CA VAL A 515 12.36 -11.02 -12.43
C VAL A 515 11.31 -10.10 -13.07
N PRO A 516 11.72 -9.02 -13.75
CA PRO A 516 10.79 -7.98 -14.19
C PRO A 516 9.87 -8.41 -15.33
N ARG A 517 10.26 -9.43 -16.11
CA ARG A 517 9.49 -9.92 -17.25
C ARG A 517 9.29 -11.43 -17.14
N LEU A 518 8.05 -11.81 -16.84
CA LEU A 518 7.64 -13.21 -16.81
C LEU A 518 6.64 -13.44 -17.94
N VAL A 519 6.96 -14.39 -18.79
CA VAL A 519 6.11 -14.76 -19.95
C VAL A 519 5.86 -16.26 -19.87
N VAL A 520 4.64 -16.70 -20.11
CA VAL A 520 4.30 -18.12 -20.15
C VAL A 520 3.49 -18.43 -21.41
N ARG A 521 3.81 -19.59 -22.01
CA ARG A 521 2.96 -20.27 -22.98
C ARG A 521 2.28 -21.42 -22.24
N PRO A 522 1.00 -21.28 -21.85
CA PRO A 522 0.28 -22.38 -21.23
C PRO A 522 -0.02 -23.49 -22.25
N ASN A 523 -0.01 -24.72 -21.78
CA ASN A 523 -0.41 -25.88 -22.59
C ASN A 523 -1.92 -26.13 -22.50
N ASP A 524 -2.54 -25.78 -21.36
CA ASP A 524 -3.99 -25.89 -21.14
C ASP A 524 -4.60 -24.51 -20.90
N VAL A 525 -5.64 -24.17 -21.67
CA VAL A 525 -6.44 -22.95 -21.54
C VAL A 525 -7.03 -22.78 -20.13
N ALA A 526 -7.33 -23.89 -19.43
CA ALA A 526 -7.81 -23.85 -18.05
C ALA A 526 -6.82 -23.23 -17.06
N ASN A 527 -5.51 -23.23 -17.38
CA ASN A 527 -4.47 -22.68 -16.53
C ASN A 527 -4.21 -21.17 -16.76
N ILE A 528 -4.78 -20.56 -17.78
CA ILE A 528 -4.58 -19.14 -18.13
C ILE A 528 -4.88 -18.22 -16.94
N GLU A 529 -6.01 -18.43 -16.28
CA GLU A 529 -6.43 -17.59 -15.13
C GLU A 529 -5.44 -17.72 -13.96
N ARG A 530 -4.90 -18.92 -13.74
CA ARG A 530 -3.89 -19.19 -12.70
C ARG A 530 -2.59 -18.41 -12.92
N PHE A 531 -2.12 -18.34 -14.18
CA PHE A 531 -0.92 -17.57 -14.53
C PHE A 531 -1.18 -16.06 -14.51
N ALA A 532 -2.31 -15.62 -15.03
CA ALA A 532 -2.71 -14.21 -14.99
C ALA A 532 -2.82 -13.69 -13.55
N ASP A 533 -3.35 -14.50 -12.64
CA ASP A 533 -3.41 -14.22 -11.21
C ASP A 533 -2.03 -14.06 -10.55
N LEU A 534 -1.00 -14.73 -11.07
CA LEU A 534 0.39 -14.56 -10.63
C LEU A 534 1.02 -13.28 -11.18
N GLY A 535 0.35 -12.60 -12.14
CA GLY A 535 0.87 -11.40 -12.83
C GLY A 535 1.86 -11.72 -13.95
N VAL A 536 1.86 -12.95 -14.45
CA VAL A 536 2.69 -13.40 -15.58
C VAL A 536 1.99 -12.99 -16.88
N PHE A 537 2.75 -12.55 -17.87
CA PHE A 537 2.21 -12.29 -19.20
C PHE A 537 1.94 -13.61 -19.94
N VAL A 538 0.66 -13.90 -20.16
CA VAL A 538 0.22 -15.15 -20.77
C VAL A 538 0.12 -14.98 -22.28
N VAL A 539 0.82 -15.83 -23.01
CA VAL A 539 0.74 -15.94 -24.48
C VAL A 539 0.02 -17.25 -24.81
N ASP A 540 -1.29 -17.18 -25.06
CA ASP A 540 -2.05 -18.33 -25.56
C ASP A 540 -1.88 -18.42 -27.08
N PRO A 541 -1.23 -19.49 -27.62
CA PRO A 541 -0.97 -19.61 -29.05
C PRO A 541 -2.24 -19.66 -29.88
N MET A 542 -3.31 -20.26 -29.36
CA MET A 542 -4.57 -20.39 -30.09
C MET A 542 -5.23 -19.03 -30.24
N SER A 543 -5.41 -18.28 -29.16
CA SER A 543 -5.99 -16.94 -29.21
C SER A 543 -5.14 -15.97 -30.03
N ALA A 544 -3.81 -16.05 -29.91
CA ALA A 544 -2.89 -15.25 -30.71
C ALA A 544 -3.02 -15.56 -32.22
N MET A 545 -3.07 -16.82 -32.57
CA MET A 545 -3.25 -17.26 -33.98
C MET A 545 -4.60 -16.80 -34.54
N VAL A 546 -5.70 -17.02 -33.78
CA VAL A 546 -7.05 -16.60 -34.20
C VAL A 546 -7.09 -15.08 -34.38
N GLY A 547 -6.53 -14.31 -33.45
CA GLY A 547 -6.47 -12.84 -33.57
C GLY A 547 -5.67 -12.37 -34.78
N LEU A 548 -4.54 -13.02 -35.08
CA LEU A 548 -3.75 -12.71 -36.28
C LEU A 548 -4.50 -13.07 -37.59
N LEU A 549 -5.19 -14.21 -37.63
CA LEU A 549 -6.00 -14.61 -38.78
C LEU A 549 -7.19 -13.66 -38.97
N GLU A 550 -7.87 -13.26 -37.89
CA GLU A 550 -8.92 -12.26 -37.92
C GLU A 550 -8.39 -10.93 -38.47
N GLN A 551 -7.27 -10.44 -37.97
CA GLN A 551 -6.63 -9.23 -38.48
C GLN A 551 -6.23 -9.34 -39.95
N ALA A 552 -5.74 -10.49 -40.40
CA ALA A 552 -5.40 -10.72 -41.79
C ALA A 552 -6.62 -10.66 -42.73
N VAL A 553 -7.80 -11.00 -42.22
CA VAL A 553 -9.05 -10.90 -42.97
C VAL A 553 -9.62 -9.48 -42.94
N ILE A 554 -9.66 -8.84 -41.77
CA ILE A 554 -10.29 -7.54 -41.56
C ILE A 554 -9.39 -6.37 -42.02
N ALA A 555 -8.09 -6.47 -41.72
CA ALA A 555 -7.09 -5.44 -41.97
C ALA A 555 -5.76 -6.04 -42.45
N PRO A 556 -5.70 -6.55 -43.69
CA PRO A 556 -4.54 -7.29 -44.21
C PRO A 556 -3.23 -6.50 -44.14
N GLN A 557 -3.26 -5.18 -44.29
CA GLN A 557 -2.08 -4.34 -44.20
C GLN A 557 -1.50 -4.30 -42.77
N SER A 558 -2.37 -4.22 -41.75
CA SER A 558 -1.95 -4.25 -40.35
C SER A 558 -1.41 -5.63 -39.95
N ALA A 559 -2.02 -6.71 -40.46
CA ALA A 559 -1.54 -8.07 -40.23
C ALA A 559 -0.18 -8.31 -40.92
N ALA A 560 0.01 -7.76 -42.11
CA ALA A 560 1.30 -7.87 -42.83
C ALA A 560 2.44 -7.19 -42.02
N LEU A 561 2.20 -6.03 -41.40
CA LEU A 561 3.18 -5.36 -40.52
C LEU A 561 3.55 -6.20 -39.30
N MET A 562 2.64 -7.03 -38.80
CA MET A 562 2.90 -7.90 -37.64
C MET A 562 3.56 -9.22 -38.02
N LEU A 563 3.24 -9.77 -39.20
CA LEU A 563 3.67 -11.07 -39.64
C LEU A 563 4.95 -11.03 -40.49
N TYR A 564 5.08 -10.03 -41.35
CA TYR A 564 6.24 -9.88 -42.24
C TYR A 564 7.18 -8.81 -41.67
N ARG A 565 8.02 -9.21 -40.72
CA ARG A 565 9.15 -8.40 -40.29
C ARG A 565 10.20 -8.40 -41.42
N ASP A 566 10.09 -7.43 -42.29
CA ASP A 566 11.21 -7.06 -43.14
C ASP A 566 12.01 -5.98 -42.41
N PRO A 567 13.18 -6.31 -41.83
CA PRO A 567 13.96 -5.35 -41.05
C PRO A 567 14.42 -4.13 -41.86
N GLU A 568 14.45 -4.25 -43.20
CA GLU A 568 14.82 -3.14 -44.08
C GLU A 568 13.67 -2.17 -44.34
N GLN A 569 12.42 -2.57 -44.02
CA GLN A 569 11.25 -1.72 -44.28
C GLN A 569 10.66 -1.07 -43.05
N PHE A 570 10.46 -1.81 -41.96
CA PHE A 570 9.84 -1.24 -40.74
C PHE A 570 10.32 -1.95 -39.47
N GLU A 571 10.59 -1.17 -38.43
CA GLU A 571 10.96 -1.63 -37.10
C GLU A 571 9.99 -1.08 -36.06
N ILE A 572 9.77 -1.82 -34.96
CA ILE A 572 8.99 -1.37 -33.81
C ILE A 572 9.97 -1.15 -32.66
N VAL A 573 10.01 0.08 -32.13
CA VAL A 573 10.87 0.42 -31.00
C VAL A 573 10.03 0.99 -29.85
N GLN A 574 10.41 0.65 -28.63
CA GLN A 574 9.84 1.26 -27.42
C GLN A 574 10.89 2.16 -26.79
N ARG A 575 10.51 3.40 -26.49
CA ARG A 575 11.38 4.41 -25.88
C ARG A 575 10.65 5.14 -24.78
N THR A 576 11.38 5.51 -23.73
CA THR A 576 10.85 6.37 -22.67
C THR A 576 11.16 7.82 -23.00
N VAL A 577 10.19 8.72 -22.96
CA VAL A 577 10.40 10.15 -23.22
C VAL A 577 11.25 10.75 -22.11
N THR A 578 12.45 11.25 -22.46
CA THR A 578 13.39 11.88 -21.51
C THR A 578 13.67 13.35 -21.81
N ASN A 579 13.28 13.82 -23.00
CA ASN A 579 13.49 15.21 -23.40
C ASN A 579 12.46 16.15 -22.71
N PRO A 580 12.90 17.09 -21.84
CA PRO A 580 12.00 18.03 -21.18
C PRO A 580 11.27 18.96 -22.14
N ASP A 581 11.83 19.24 -23.33
CA ASP A 581 11.22 20.12 -24.32
C ASP A 581 9.98 19.49 -24.98
N VAL A 582 9.78 18.20 -24.80
CA VAL A 582 8.61 17.46 -25.31
C VAL A 582 7.47 17.43 -24.28
N ASP A 583 7.73 17.76 -23.04
CA ASP A 583 6.74 17.69 -21.97
C ASP A 583 5.53 18.59 -22.24
N GLY A 584 4.34 18.01 -22.23
CA GLY A 584 3.07 18.70 -22.50
C GLY A 584 2.83 19.05 -23.96
N ARG A 585 3.71 18.69 -24.92
CA ARG A 585 3.46 18.91 -26.36
C ARG A 585 2.51 17.86 -26.95
N LEU A 586 1.76 18.27 -27.94
CA LEU A 586 0.94 17.37 -28.74
C LEU A 586 1.80 16.53 -29.67
N ILE A 587 1.46 15.26 -29.88
CA ILE A 587 2.20 14.36 -30.79
C ILE A 587 2.35 14.98 -32.18
N ARG A 588 1.30 15.61 -32.74
CA ARG A 588 1.35 16.29 -34.04
C ARG A 588 2.36 17.43 -34.10
N ASP A 589 2.64 18.08 -32.97
CA ASP A 589 3.52 19.24 -32.91
C ASP A 589 5.01 18.84 -32.76
N LEU A 590 5.27 17.54 -32.53
CA LEU A 590 6.63 16.98 -32.46
C LEU A 590 7.30 16.88 -33.84
N ARG A 591 6.51 16.99 -34.92
CA ARG A 591 7.00 16.89 -36.31
C ARG A 591 7.83 15.63 -36.53
N LEU A 592 7.33 14.47 -36.02
CA LEU A 592 7.96 13.20 -36.28
C LEU A 592 8.06 12.95 -37.80
N PRO A 593 9.05 12.18 -38.28
CA PRO A 593 9.12 11.79 -39.67
C PRO A 593 7.80 11.20 -40.16
N THR A 594 7.47 11.44 -41.45
CA THR A 594 6.14 11.09 -42.00
C THR A 594 5.85 9.60 -42.07
N ASP A 595 6.88 8.78 -42.01
CA ASP A 595 6.86 7.32 -41.99
C ASP A 595 7.02 6.73 -40.58
N VAL A 596 6.99 7.56 -39.54
CA VAL A 596 6.95 7.13 -38.12
C VAL A 596 5.53 7.29 -37.57
N LEU A 597 5.00 6.17 -37.05
CA LEU A 597 3.70 6.14 -36.41
C LEU A 597 3.85 5.81 -34.92
N VAL A 598 3.11 6.51 -34.06
CA VAL A 598 3.00 6.18 -32.63
C VAL A 598 1.88 5.15 -32.45
N LEU A 599 2.24 3.93 -32.05
CA LEU A 599 1.31 2.82 -31.84
C LEU A 599 0.64 2.87 -30.47
N GLY A 600 1.36 3.26 -29.44
CA GLY A 600 0.89 3.24 -28.07
C GLY A 600 1.73 4.12 -27.15
N ILE A 601 1.12 4.58 -26.05
CA ILE A 601 1.79 5.28 -24.97
C ILE A 601 1.41 4.58 -23.68
N LYS A 602 2.39 4.30 -22.83
CA LYS A 602 2.16 3.79 -21.48
C LYS A 602 2.58 4.86 -20.48
N ARG A 603 1.62 5.37 -19.70
CA ARG A 603 1.82 6.39 -18.68
C ARG A 603 1.37 5.87 -17.33
N ASN A 604 2.27 5.84 -16.34
CA ASN A 604 1.97 5.34 -15.00
C ASN A 604 1.31 3.95 -14.98
N GLY A 605 1.73 3.07 -15.89
CA GLY A 605 1.17 1.72 -16.01
C GLY A 605 -0.08 1.59 -16.89
N HIS A 606 -0.72 2.70 -17.29
CA HIS A 606 -1.92 2.70 -18.13
C HIS A 606 -1.58 2.88 -19.60
N SER A 607 -2.22 2.07 -20.46
CA SER A 607 -2.07 2.20 -21.91
C SER A 607 -3.00 3.30 -22.43
N ILE A 608 -2.45 4.24 -23.20
CA ILE A 608 -3.16 5.33 -23.87
C ILE A 608 -3.12 5.05 -25.37
N LEU A 609 -4.28 5.03 -26.03
CA LEU A 609 -4.33 5.00 -27.49
C LEU A 609 -3.99 6.39 -28.01
N PRO A 610 -2.85 6.56 -28.72
CA PRO A 610 -2.40 7.88 -29.13
C PRO A 610 -3.20 8.42 -30.30
N SER A 611 -3.33 9.74 -30.31
CA SER A 611 -3.79 10.52 -31.47
C SER A 611 -2.89 11.73 -31.64
N GLY A 612 -2.98 12.43 -32.75
CA GLY A 612 -2.23 13.67 -32.95
C GLY A 612 -2.49 14.73 -31.87
N TYR A 613 -3.59 14.63 -31.13
CA TYR A 613 -4.00 15.53 -30.04
C TYR A 613 -3.61 15.02 -28.65
N THR A 614 -2.92 13.89 -28.56
CA THR A 614 -2.43 13.37 -27.28
C THR A 614 -1.19 14.15 -26.85
N HIS A 615 -1.19 14.64 -25.61
CA HIS A 615 -0.01 15.28 -25.01
C HIS A 615 0.96 14.20 -24.54
N LEU A 616 2.24 14.34 -24.90
CA LEU A 616 3.32 13.53 -24.35
C LEU A 616 3.85 14.17 -23.08
N HIS A 617 4.29 13.33 -22.15
CA HIS A 617 4.95 13.75 -20.92
C HIS A 617 6.27 13.02 -20.72
N VAL A 618 7.18 13.67 -20.02
CA VAL A 618 8.42 13.01 -19.58
C VAL A 618 8.06 11.79 -18.74
N LEU A 619 8.77 10.68 -18.96
CA LEU A 619 8.53 9.34 -18.42
C LEU A 619 7.36 8.56 -19.06
N ASP A 620 6.77 9.05 -20.15
CA ASP A 620 5.90 8.21 -20.98
C ASP A 620 6.74 7.16 -21.73
N ASP A 621 6.30 5.90 -21.71
CA ASP A 621 6.84 4.87 -22.59
C ASP A 621 6.05 4.89 -23.90
N ILE A 622 6.71 5.26 -24.98
CA ILE A 622 6.11 5.38 -26.32
C ILE A 622 6.57 4.22 -27.20
N THR A 623 5.61 3.60 -27.90
CA THR A 623 5.89 2.57 -28.91
C THR A 623 5.76 3.19 -30.29
N LEU A 624 6.84 3.17 -31.05
CA LEU A 624 6.94 3.73 -32.41
C LEU A 624 7.11 2.60 -33.42
N VAL A 625 6.58 2.80 -34.62
CA VAL A 625 6.85 1.98 -35.80
C VAL A 625 7.25 2.89 -36.96
N GLY A 626 8.27 2.51 -37.70
CA GLY A 626 8.77 3.28 -38.83
C GLY A 626 10.00 2.63 -39.47
N LYS A 627 10.60 3.31 -40.46
CA LYS A 627 11.88 2.87 -41.02
C LYS A 627 13.02 3.11 -40.01
N PRO A 628 14.06 2.27 -39.99
CA PRO A 628 15.16 2.40 -39.04
C PRO A 628 15.75 3.82 -38.95
N ASP A 629 16.08 4.44 -40.08
CA ASP A 629 16.66 5.80 -40.12
C ASP A 629 15.70 6.85 -39.54
N SER A 630 14.41 6.73 -39.84
CA SER A 630 13.37 7.65 -39.36
C SER A 630 13.06 7.44 -37.88
N LEU A 631 13.18 6.20 -37.39
CA LEU A 631 13.04 5.88 -35.96
C LEU A 631 14.20 6.43 -35.16
N GLU A 632 15.42 6.42 -35.70
CA GLU A 632 16.59 7.03 -35.06
C GLU A 632 16.37 8.54 -34.89
N GLU A 633 15.93 9.24 -35.94
CA GLU A 633 15.59 10.68 -35.86
C GLU A 633 14.47 10.95 -34.85
N ALA A 634 13.41 10.13 -34.83
CA ALA A 634 12.33 10.26 -33.89
C ALA A 634 12.81 10.04 -32.44
N THR A 635 13.70 9.06 -32.22
CA THR A 635 14.27 8.72 -30.93
C THR A 635 15.12 9.86 -30.37
N ILE A 636 15.96 10.48 -31.21
CA ILE A 636 16.76 11.66 -30.83
C ILE A 636 15.85 12.80 -30.35
N ARG A 637 14.72 13.04 -31.01
CA ARG A 637 13.75 14.08 -30.61
C ARG A 637 13.09 13.79 -29.25
N LEU A 638 12.95 12.52 -28.89
CA LEU A 638 12.39 12.09 -27.62
C LEU A 638 13.42 12.06 -26.47
N GLY A 639 14.71 12.27 -26.76
CA GLY A 639 15.77 12.44 -25.76
C GLY A 639 16.79 11.32 -25.67
N TYR A 640 17.03 10.60 -26.76
CA TYR A 640 18.06 9.54 -26.84
C TYR A 640 19.18 9.93 -27.79
#